data_6589614518837ce51028ce7207be0a81
#
_entry.id   6589614518837ce51028ce7207be0a81
#
_cell.length_a   1.000
_cell.length_b   1.000
_cell.length_c   1.000
_cell.angle_alpha   90.00
_cell.angle_beta   90.00
_cell.angle_gamma   90.00
#
_symmetry.space_group_name_H-M   'P 1'
#
loop_
_entity.id
_entity.type
_entity.pdbx_description
1 polymer ?
#
loop_
_entity_poly.entity_id
_entity_poly.type
_entity_poly.pdbx_seq_one_letter_code
_entity_poly.pdbx_strand_id
1 'polypeptide(L)'
;IYSSLNGIVHSLSIVDGANNFVRVRSLTGGQWKHISYVHINPSPGLSSGDSVIAGETVLGTIISGQGHVHLTERTLVSDPNVSGVEINAVRNGGGLDPFVDTYPPVIDESQILFRQTTTNAFLPSSSLFGNIEFIVKVNEHNGTGPSQVNNGTYQLGYRILTDSFTVAYEPPDAGIRFRFDRKPFDSVVDNVFFPAYSNTGAHYYRLTSGLGANDLYSSRSAELGFVDVSALAEGSYYLQIFTTDTRQNSDTALFPIFITDDDLVPPGFPTLSSALVDSAGNLTVSWIANGEPDIKGYRLQFFDGTTWVTAASESTLTSGVTSVSFLTPPSFLQAPDSLNKFALALTAVDTATPPNESARSDVYAAAYPWFTNASAPSVDYRLQRPILVVDGFDRFGGTGSWPSPTHEFVKFLVDALPPLAAVSSCSNEAVISGGVELSSYASVFWLLGDESTADNTLTSVEQTKLKIYLEAGGNLFISGSEIGWDLGRVHSLSEPGDTAFYHNYLKAKFIYDGSAATTAAQGISGTIFDGLTVTIGQTYPEDYPDDIDPMNGASPALIYNAKRGDGSWQLGGISYAGTFGSGTEPGKLVYISFPFETIGSATYRNALIQRVVTFFGIPTNIVRTDAPLPATFSLSQNYPNPFNPSTRLTLNVPFRGPVSLRIFDMLGREVANVFDGERDVGTYVVDWNASSFPSGIYFAVADFGQSRQTRKLMLLR
;
A
#
# COMPACT_ATOMS: atom_id res chain seq x y z
N ILE A 1 14.96 -43.31 22.33
CA ILE A 1 14.31 -42.49 23.36
C ILE A 1 13.65 -43.39 24.37
N TYR A 2 13.95 -43.18 25.63
CA TYR A 2 13.36 -43.91 26.74
C TYR A 2 12.24 -43.16 27.40
N SER A 3 11.31 -43.86 28.04
CA SER A 3 10.29 -43.20 28.86
C SER A 3 10.93 -42.46 30.04
N SER A 4 10.52 -41.25 30.34
CA SER A 4 10.91 -40.51 31.55
C SER A 4 9.96 -40.77 32.73
N LEU A 5 8.90 -41.54 32.52
CA LEU A 5 7.89 -41.88 33.52
C LEU A 5 7.66 -43.39 33.58
N ASN A 6 7.38 -43.90 34.79
CA ASN A 6 6.67 -45.15 34.95
C ASN A 6 5.18 -44.89 34.61
N GLY A 7 4.60 -45.70 33.74
CA GLY A 7 3.21 -45.41 33.35
C GLY A 7 2.70 -46.35 32.25
N ILE A 8 1.80 -45.82 31.47
CA ILE A 8 1.13 -46.53 30.38
C ILE A 8 1.18 -45.67 29.14
N VAL A 9 1.43 -46.28 27.97
CA VAL A 9 1.27 -45.61 26.68
C VAL A 9 -0.17 -45.20 26.51
N HIS A 10 -0.42 -43.89 26.50
CA HIS A 10 -1.76 -43.34 26.34
C HIS A 10 -2.20 -43.30 24.86
N SER A 11 -1.33 -42.83 24.00
CA SER A 11 -1.57 -42.73 22.56
C SER A 11 -0.23 -42.63 21.80
N LEU A 12 -0.24 -43.04 20.56
CA LEU A 12 0.89 -42.86 19.65
C LEU A 12 0.44 -42.60 18.24
N SER A 13 1.24 -41.92 17.44
CA SER A 13 1.03 -41.68 16.01
C SER A 13 2.22 -42.18 15.22
N ILE A 14 1.96 -42.89 14.13
CA ILE A 14 2.95 -43.38 13.17
C ILE A 14 2.64 -42.94 11.73
N VAL A 15 1.69 -42.04 11.55
CA VAL A 15 1.08 -41.72 10.25
C VAL A 15 1.55 -40.33 9.71
N ASP A 16 2.03 -39.46 10.59
CA ASP A 16 2.28 -38.05 10.28
C ASP A 16 3.77 -37.72 10.07
N GLY A 17 4.57 -38.69 9.61
CA GLY A 17 5.98 -38.47 9.26
C GLY A 17 6.74 -37.74 10.35
N ALA A 18 7.11 -36.47 10.14
CA ALA A 18 7.90 -35.70 11.08
C ALA A 18 7.23 -35.50 12.46
N ASN A 19 5.92 -35.53 12.56
CA ASN A 19 5.16 -35.28 13.80
C ASN A 19 4.73 -36.56 14.53
N ASN A 20 5.28 -37.72 14.19
CA ASN A 20 5.03 -38.92 14.94
C ASN A 20 5.40 -38.75 16.40
N PHE A 21 4.59 -39.32 17.29
CA PHE A 21 4.76 -39.17 18.72
C PHE A 21 4.38 -40.43 19.52
N VAL A 22 4.89 -40.50 20.75
CA VAL A 22 4.37 -41.36 21.81
C VAL A 22 4.01 -40.50 23.00
N ARG A 23 2.81 -40.71 23.55
CA ARG A 23 2.37 -40.08 24.79
C ARG A 23 2.23 -41.12 25.89
N VAL A 24 2.90 -40.86 27.01
CA VAL A 24 2.84 -41.70 28.22
C VAL A 24 2.00 -40.95 29.27
N ARG A 25 1.15 -41.69 29.99
CA ARG A 25 0.47 -41.22 31.20
C ARG A 25 0.94 -41.97 32.42
N SER A 26 1.01 -41.25 33.55
CA SER A 26 1.41 -41.80 34.86
C SER A 26 0.45 -41.32 35.94
N LEU A 27 0.09 -42.17 36.88
CA LEU A 27 -0.72 -41.80 38.03
C LEU A 27 0.18 -41.30 39.18
N THR A 28 0.03 -40.06 39.57
CA THR A 28 0.83 -39.39 40.60
C THR A 28 -0.14 -38.71 41.61
N GLY A 29 -0.15 -39.11 42.87
CA GLY A 29 -0.98 -38.53 43.88
C GLY A 29 -2.50 -38.58 43.57
N GLY A 30 -2.97 -39.60 42.87
CA GLY A 30 -4.37 -39.72 42.45
C GLY A 30 -4.78 -38.92 41.22
N GLN A 31 -3.81 -38.26 40.58
CA GLN A 31 -4.03 -37.49 39.33
C GLN A 31 -3.11 -38.02 38.23
N TRP A 32 -3.55 -37.84 36.98
CA TRP A 32 -2.81 -38.31 35.82
C TRP A 32 -1.91 -37.20 35.25
N LYS A 33 -0.60 -37.54 35.11
CA LYS A 33 0.42 -36.77 34.40
C LYS A 33 0.57 -37.35 32.99
N HIS A 34 0.65 -36.46 31.98
CA HIS A 34 0.90 -36.83 30.60
C HIS A 34 2.22 -36.22 30.12
N ILE A 35 3.07 -37.02 29.47
CA ILE A 35 4.26 -36.57 28.76
C ILE A 35 4.19 -37.10 27.32
N SER A 36 4.38 -36.21 26.33
CA SER A 36 4.50 -36.58 24.92
C SER A 36 5.92 -36.39 24.43
N TYR A 37 6.37 -37.35 23.63
CA TYR A 37 7.67 -37.37 22.94
C TYR A 37 7.37 -37.28 21.46
N VAL A 38 7.71 -36.18 20.81
CA VAL A 38 7.41 -35.90 19.39
C VAL A 38 8.69 -35.97 18.57
N HIS A 39 8.61 -36.21 17.28
CA HIS A 39 9.70 -36.50 16.35
C HIS A 39 10.36 -37.84 16.60
N ILE A 40 9.59 -38.83 17.06
CA ILE A 40 10.09 -40.19 17.24
C ILE A 40 9.29 -41.20 16.40
N ASN A 41 9.99 -42.15 15.82
CA ASN A 41 9.37 -43.38 15.29
C ASN A 41 9.12 -44.32 16.46
N PRO A 42 7.85 -44.61 16.82
CA PRO A 42 7.55 -45.53 17.90
C PRO A 42 8.22 -46.90 17.70
N SER A 43 8.66 -47.52 18.80
CA SER A 43 9.23 -48.84 18.75
C SER A 43 8.26 -49.84 18.10
N PRO A 44 8.75 -50.73 17.22
CA PRO A 44 7.91 -51.77 16.64
C PRO A 44 7.22 -52.62 17.73
N GLY A 45 5.90 -52.74 17.63
CA GLY A 45 5.09 -53.47 18.59
C GLY A 45 4.62 -52.67 19.81
N LEU A 46 5.08 -51.43 20.00
CA LEU A 46 4.54 -50.54 21.05
C LEU A 46 3.11 -50.15 20.73
N SER A 47 2.21 -50.29 21.68
CA SER A 47 0.79 -50.07 21.51
C SER A 47 0.20 -49.24 22.68
N SER A 48 -0.95 -48.57 22.43
CA SER A 48 -1.71 -47.92 23.49
C SER A 48 -2.16 -48.95 24.52
N GLY A 49 -1.93 -48.66 25.81
CA GLY A 49 -2.17 -49.57 26.93
C GLY A 49 -0.93 -50.28 27.44
N ASP A 50 0.20 -50.29 26.72
CA ASP A 50 1.43 -50.94 27.17
C ASP A 50 2.01 -50.24 28.39
N SER A 51 2.49 -51.03 29.36
CA SER A 51 3.22 -50.53 30.52
C SER A 51 4.62 -50.11 30.16
N VAL A 52 5.08 -48.97 30.69
CA VAL A 52 6.45 -48.45 30.50
C VAL A 52 7.14 -48.17 31.82
N ILE A 53 8.45 -48.40 31.86
CA ILE A 53 9.31 -48.12 33.01
C ILE A 53 10.29 -47.01 32.64
N ALA A 54 10.39 -46.02 33.53
CA ALA A 54 11.29 -44.89 33.36
C ALA A 54 12.75 -45.33 33.22
N GLY A 55 13.43 -44.81 32.19
CA GLY A 55 14.83 -45.12 31.89
C GLY A 55 15.09 -46.53 31.31
N GLU A 56 14.08 -47.40 31.25
CA GLU A 56 14.24 -48.80 30.77
C GLU A 56 13.47 -49.05 29.46
N THR A 57 12.21 -48.58 29.37
CA THR A 57 11.38 -48.85 28.18
C THR A 57 11.74 -47.92 27.05
N VAL A 58 12.15 -48.49 25.90
CA VAL A 58 12.40 -47.73 24.67
C VAL A 58 11.08 -47.41 23.99
N LEU A 59 10.76 -46.13 23.94
CA LEU A 59 9.56 -45.62 23.26
C LEU A 59 9.72 -45.53 21.75
N GLY A 60 10.93 -45.28 21.26
CA GLY A 60 11.22 -45.16 19.85
C GLY A 60 12.58 -44.57 19.53
N THR A 61 12.82 -44.31 18.25
CA THR A 61 14.04 -43.69 17.73
C THR A 61 13.70 -42.31 17.15
N ILE A 62 14.64 -41.37 17.21
CA ILE A 62 14.47 -40.05 16.57
C ILE A 62 14.24 -40.23 15.06
N ILE A 63 13.31 -39.52 14.51
CA ILE A 63 13.03 -39.51 13.06
C ILE A 63 14.26 -38.98 12.32
N SER A 64 14.68 -39.67 11.27
CA SER A 64 15.82 -39.26 10.45
C SER A 64 15.63 -37.84 9.92
N GLY A 65 16.65 -36.98 10.12
CA GLY A 65 16.62 -35.58 9.70
C GLY A 65 16.08 -34.58 10.74
N GLN A 66 15.43 -35.07 11.82
CA GLN A 66 14.93 -34.15 12.87
C GLN A 66 16.02 -33.79 13.90
N GLY A 67 16.90 -34.74 14.24
CA GLY A 67 18.05 -34.51 15.13
C GLY A 67 17.70 -34.25 16.61
N HIS A 68 16.40 -34.13 16.98
CA HIS A 68 15.94 -33.77 18.32
C HIS A 68 14.57 -34.41 18.64
N VAL A 69 14.14 -34.26 19.89
CA VAL A 69 12.81 -34.65 20.37
C VAL A 69 12.17 -33.47 21.07
N HIS A 70 10.92 -33.17 20.72
CA HIS A 70 10.12 -32.29 21.55
C HIS A 70 9.47 -33.06 22.67
N LEU A 71 9.77 -32.67 23.91
CA LEU A 71 9.13 -33.21 25.10
C LEU A 71 8.09 -32.27 25.62
N THR A 72 6.83 -32.71 25.66
CA THR A 72 5.71 -31.88 26.14
C THR A 72 5.15 -32.51 27.42
N GLU A 73 5.25 -31.81 28.54
CA GLU A 73 4.58 -32.17 29.79
C GLU A 73 3.27 -31.41 29.93
N ARG A 74 2.26 -32.05 30.57
CA ARG A 74 0.97 -31.44 30.79
C ARG A 74 0.58 -31.40 32.27
N THR A 75 -0.26 -30.45 32.68
CA THR A 75 -0.76 -30.35 34.05
C THR A 75 -1.50 -31.63 34.47
N LEU A 76 -1.48 -31.92 35.77
CA LEU A 76 -2.21 -33.08 36.35
C LEU A 76 -3.71 -32.93 36.08
N VAL A 77 -4.38 -34.04 35.78
CA VAL A 77 -5.82 -34.15 35.57
C VAL A 77 -6.41 -35.33 36.30
N SER A 78 -7.68 -35.23 36.68
CA SER A 78 -8.38 -36.35 37.37
C SER A 78 -8.84 -37.44 36.41
N ASP A 79 -9.17 -37.07 35.16
CA ASP A 79 -9.56 -38.03 34.11
C ASP A 79 -8.36 -38.44 33.27
N PRO A 80 -8.01 -39.73 33.16
CA PRO A 80 -6.87 -40.19 32.34
C PRO A 80 -7.04 -39.92 30.83
N ASN A 81 -8.22 -39.68 30.35
CA ASN A 81 -8.51 -39.43 28.94
C ASN A 81 -8.48 -37.94 28.56
N VAL A 82 -8.42 -37.07 29.56
CA VAL A 82 -8.30 -35.64 29.35
C VAL A 82 -6.82 -35.24 29.35
N SER A 83 -6.39 -34.57 28.30
CA SER A 83 -5.03 -33.99 28.28
C SER A 83 -5.07 -32.67 29.04
N GLY A 84 -4.26 -32.51 30.08
CA GLY A 84 -4.04 -31.26 30.78
C GLY A 84 -3.42 -30.16 29.89
N VAL A 85 -3.20 -28.98 30.45
CA VAL A 85 -2.54 -27.86 29.76
C VAL A 85 -1.04 -28.08 29.76
N GLU A 86 -0.36 -27.70 28.67
CA GLU A 86 1.10 -27.77 28.57
C GLU A 86 1.78 -26.89 29.62
N ILE A 87 2.82 -27.44 30.26
CA ILE A 87 3.62 -26.77 31.28
C ILE A 87 5.10 -26.99 31.00
N ASN A 88 5.95 -26.13 31.57
CA ASN A 88 7.38 -26.21 31.41
C ASN A 88 7.95 -27.51 32.02
N ALA A 89 8.47 -28.40 31.18
CA ALA A 89 8.98 -29.72 31.58
C ALA A 89 10.35 -29.68 32.29
N VAL A 90 11.10 -28.60 32.13
CA VAL A 90 12.41 -28.40 32.77
C VAL A 90 12.34 -27.65 34.11
N ARG A 91 11.16 -27.27 34.57
CA ARG A 91 10.98 -26.66 35.90
C ARG A 91 11.38 -27.66 37.01
N ASN A 92 11.65 -27.14 38.19
CA ASN A 92 11.91 -28.00 39.36
C ASN A 92 10.72 -28.93 39.63
N GLY A 93 10.97 -30.24 39.73
CA GLY A 93 9.94 -31.29 39.82
C GLY A 93 9.16 -31.54 38.52
N GLY A 94 9.64 -31.04 37.38
CA GLY A 94 9.09 -31.31 36.06
C GLY A 94 9.42 -32.67 35.49
N GLY A 95 8.91 -32.99 34.31
CA GLY A 95 9.06 -34.29 33.66
C GLY A 95 10.49 -34.66 33.26
N LEU A 96 11.38 -33.69 33.23
CA LEU A 96 12.81 -33.86 32.98
C LEU A 96 13.66 -33.73 34.25
N ASP A 97 13.06 -33.66 35.44
CA ASP A 97 13.83 -33.68 36.70
C ASP A 97 14.39 -35.06 37.03
N PRO A 98 15.69 -35.23 37.42
CA PRO A 98 16.67 -34.15 37.67
C PRO A 98 17.34 -33.66 36.40
N PHE A 99 16.95 -32.48 35.98
CA PHE A 99 17.59 -31.75 34.85
C PHE A 99 18.69 -30.86 35.42
N VAL A 100 19.89 -30.95 34.89
CA VAL A 100 21.02 -30.14 35.32
C VAL A 100 21.34 -29.12 34.26
N ASP A 101 21.29 -27.85 34.64
CA ASP A 101 21.71 -26.70 33.84
C ASP A 101 22.57 -25.77 34.72
N THR A 102 23.71 -25.39 34.20
CA THR A 102 24.68 -24.53 34.90
C THR A 102 24.99 -23.27 34.08
N TYR A 103 24.31 -23.07 32.95
CA TYR A 103 24.50 -21.91 32.07
C TYR A 103 23.45 -20.90 32.36
N PRO A 104 23.82 -19.66 32.69
CA PRO A 104 22.81 -18.60 32.84
C PRO A 104 22.26 -18.15 31.48
N PRO A 105 21.01 -17.69 31.43
CA PRO A 105 20.54 -16.90 30.33
C PRO A 105 21.42 -15.67 30.14
N VAL A 106 21.56 -15.17 28.92
CA VAL A 106 22.42 -14.03 28.58
C VAL A 106 21.58 -12.92 27.94
N ILE A 107 21.55 -11.76 28.59
CA ILE A 107 20.94 -10.54 28.06
C ILE A 107 21.91 -9.95 27.02
N ASP A 108 21.46 -9.79 25.78
CA ASP A 108 22.24 -9.15 24.73
C ASP A 108 22.07 -7.63 24.79
N GLU A 109 22.97 -6.98 25.53
CA GLU A 109 22.90 -5.52 25.74
C GLU A 109 23.03 -4.71 24.43
N SER A 110 23.61 -5.30 23.37
CA SER A 110 23.69 -4.66 22.05
C SER A 110 22.38 -4.68 21.29
N GLN A 111 21.39 -5.43 21.78
CA GLN A 111 20.09 -5.67 21.14
C GLN A 111 18.94 -5.24 22.07
N ILE A 112 19.13 -4.17 22.84
CA ILE A 112 18.07 -3.50 23.60
C ILE A 112 17.51 -2.39 22.73
N LEU A 113 16.20 -2.42 22.49
CA LEU A 113 15.51 -1.45 21.63
C LEU A 113 14.42 -0.73 22.43
N PHE A 114 14.25 0.53 22.11
CA PHE A 114 13.24 1.42 22.71
C PHE A 114 12.29 1.87 21.63
N ARG A 115 11.03 1.47 21.71
CA ARG A 115 10.02 1.86 20.73
C ARG A 115 8.96 2.74 21.37
N GLN A 116 8.77 3.94 20.84
CA GLN A 116 7.68 4.80 21.24
C GLN A 116 6.34 4.21 20.71
N THR A 117 5.37 4.01 21.59
CA THR A 117 4.15 3.28 21.23
C THR A 117 3.15 4.13 20.44
N THR A 118 3.23 5.45 20.51
CA THR A 118 2.35 6.38 19.78
C THR A 118 2.74 6.54 18.32
N THR A 119 4.04 6.60 18.02
CA THR A 119 4.57 6.79 16.66
C THR A 119 5.12 5.52 16.04
N ASN A 120 5.30 4.44 16.84
CA ASN A 120 6.04 3.23 16.49
C ASN A 120 7.54 3.46 16.15
N ALA A 121 8.07 4.64 16.37
CA ALA A 121 9.47 4.96 16.12
C ALA A 121 10.40 4.31 17.14
N PHE A 122 11.59 3.89 16.70
CA PHE A 122 12.66 3.47 17.60
C PHE A 122 13.47 4.68 18.04
N LEU A 123 13.60 4.85 19.36
CA LEU A 123 14.34 5.94 19.98
C LEU A 123 15.76 5.50 20.36
N PRO A 124 16.75 6.40 20.30
CA PRO A 124 18.05 6.14 20.92
C PRO A 124 17.91 6.15 22.45
N SER A 125 18.69 5.33 23.13
CA SER A 125 18.72 5.29 24.61
C SER A 125 19.08 6.63 25.26
N SER A 126 19.67 7.54 24.50
CA SER A 126 20.08 8.89 24.96
C SER A 126 18.95 9.93 24.89
N SER A 127 17.74 9.54 24.45
CA SER A 127 16.63 10.48 24.30
C SER A 127 15.29 9.73 24.33
N LEU A 128 14.84 9.35 25.53
CA LEU A 128 13.57 8.64 25.73
C LEU A 128 12.54 9.61 26.29
N PHE A 129 11.33 9.61 25.69
CA PHE A 129 10.21 10.43 26.15
C PHE A 129 8.86 9.75 25.83
N GLY A 130 7.83 10.10 26.60
CA GLY A 130 6.47 9.57 26.42
C GLY A 130 6.34 8.07 26.74
N ASN A 131 5.49 7.40 26.02
CA ASN A 131 5.15 5.98 26.23
C ASN A 131 6.12 5.07 25.47
N ILE A 132 6.99 4.38 26.21
CA ILE A 132 8.07 3.55 25.65
C ILE A 132 7.83 2.08 25.90
N GLU A 133 7.96 1.29 24.86
CA GLU A 133 8.10 -0.16 24.91
C GLU A 133 9.58 -0.54 24.94
N PHE A 134 9.98 -1.37 25.89
CA PHE A 134 11.32 -1.95 25.96
C PHE A 134 11.32 -3.33 25.31
N ILE A 135 12.22 -3.55 24.36
CA ILE A 135 12.39 -4.81 23.66
C ILE A 135 13.83 -5.30 23.91
N VAL A 136 13.98 -6.55 24.35
CA VAL A 136 15.29 -7.10 24.70
C VAL A 136 15.49 -8.48 24.10
N LYS A 137 16.66 -8.75 23.56
CA LYS A 137 17.06 -10.09 23.15
C LYS A 137 17.71 -10.83 24.32
N VAL A 138 17.19 -12.01 24.60
CA VAL A 138 17.79 -12.92 25.61
C VAL A 138 18.11 -14.25 24.95
N ASN A 139 19.32 -14.73 25.18
CA ASN A 139 19.78 -16.04 24.72
C ASN A 139 19.83 -17.01 25.91
N GLU A 140 19.27 -18.19 25.73
CA GLU A 140 19.24 -19.25 26.73
C GLU A 140 19.65 -20.56 26.07
N HIS A 141 20.60 -21.28 26.70
CA HIS A 141 21.14 -22.54 26.20
C HIS A 141 21.28 -23.57 27.31
N ASN A 142 20.65 -24.70 27.16
CA ASN A 142 20.70 -25.80 28.11
C ASN A 142 21.86 -26.78 27.84
N GLY A 143 23.10 -26.31 27.62
CA GLY A 143 24.21 -27.24 27.36
C GLY A 143 25.45 -26.62 26.70
N THR A 144 26.46 -27.45 26.46
CA THR A 144 27.85 -27.04 26.21
C THR A 144 28.25 -26.87 24.73
N GLY A 145 27.34 -26.83 23.78
CA GLY A 145 27.66 -26.81 22.35
C GLY A 145 27.43 -25.47 21.67
N PRO A 146 28.29 -25.05 20.71
CA PRO A 146 28.14 -23.77 19.99
C PRO A 146 26.96 -23.71 18.99
N SER A 147 26.24 -24.80 18.82
CA SER A 147 25.09 -24.94 17.89
C SER A 147 23.76 -25.16 18.59
N GLN A 148 23.63 -24.70 19.81
CA GLN A 148 22.41 -24.87 20.59
C GLN A 148 21.31 -23.91 20.12
N VAL A 149 20.10 -24.43 19.98
CA VAL A 149 18.88 -23.65 19.74
C VAL A 149 18.59 -22.83 21.00
N ASN A 150 18.20 -21.58 20.85
CA ASN A 150 17.77 -20.74 21.97
C ASN A 150 16.47 -21.29 22.54
N ASN A 151 16.50 -21.75 23.81
CA ASN A 151 15.35 -22.38 24.48
C ASN A 151 14.39 -21.35 25.12
N GLY A 152 14.75 -20.07 25.13
CA GLY A 152 14.02 -19.02 25.82
C GLY A 152 14.25 -19.03 27.34
N THR A 153 14.26 -17.87 27.94
CA THR A 153 14.43 -17.72 29.39
C THR A 153 13.17 -18.15 30.17
N TYR A 154 13.33 -18.45 31.46
CA TYR A 154 12.20 -18.84 32.33
C TYR A 154 11.50 -17.64 32.96
N GLN A 155 12.27 -16.67 33.49
CA GLN A 155 11.76 -15.47 34.12
C GLN A 155 12.49 -14.26 33.57
N LEU A 156 11.74 -13.17 33.32
CA LEU A 156 12.27 -11.92 32.81
C LEU A 156 11.56 -10.73 33.46
N GLY A 157 12.35 -9.70 33.81
CA GLY A 157 11.83 -8.50 34.44
C GLY A 157 12.75 -7.30 34.28
N TYR A 158 12.27 -6.14 34.75
CA TYR A 158 13.06 -4.89 34.69
C TYR A 158 12.69 -3.90 35.79
N ARG A 159 13.57 -2.91 35.98
CA ARG A 159 13.38 -1.69 36.76
C ARG A 159 14.08 -0.53 36.10
N ILE A 160 13.66 0.69 36.42
CA ILE A 160 14.43 1.88 36.09
C ILE A 160 15.04 2.40 37.40
N LEU A 161 16.34 2.58 37.39
CA LEU A 161 17.12 3.06 38.54
C LEU A 161 17.60 4.47 38.23
N THR A 162 17.75 5.31 39.30
CA THR A 162 18.49 6.56 39.21
C THR A 162 19.97 6.33 38.99
N ASP A 163 20.75 7.38 38.73
CA ASP A 163 22.22 7.36 38.67
C ASP A 163 22.87 6.88 39.98
N SER A 164 22.18 7.07 41.11
CA SER A 164 22.59 6.54 42.43
C SER A 164 22.10 5.11 42.71
N PHE A 165 21.55 4.41 41.68
CA PHE A 165 21.02 3.05 41.76
C PHE A 165 19.86 2.85 42.73
N THR A 166 19.09 3.91 43.02
CA THR A 166 17.82 3.78 43.71
C THR A 166 16.71 3.56 42.70
N VAL A 167 15.67 2.78 43.10
CA VAL A 167 14.54 2.47 42.22
C VAL A 167 13.74 3.75 41.94
N ALA A 168 13.72 4.19 40.68
CA ALA A 168 12.89 5.27 40.19
C ALA A 168 11.52 4.77 39.69
N TYR A 169 11.51 3.61 39.03
CA TYR A 169 10.29 2.94 38.58
C TYR A 169 10.46 1.41 38.64
N GLU A 170 9.46 0.72 39.14
CA GLU A 170 9.42 -0.73 39.18
C GLU A 170 8.01 -1.19 38.86
N PRO A 171 7.82 -2.03 37.82
CA PRO A 171 6.54 -2.70 37.61
C PRO A 171 6.12 -3.54 38.82
N PRO A 172 4.83 -3.85 38.98
CA PRO A 172 4.35 -4.82 39.98
C PRO A 172 5.14 -6.13 39.96
N ASP A 173 5.07 -6.93 41.06
CA ASP A 173 5.77 -8.20 41.23
C ASP A 173 7.30 -8.09 41.27
N ALA A 174 7.81 -7.07 41.91
CA ALA A 174 9.25 -6.78 41.97
C ALA A 174 9.89 -6.69 40.58
N GLY A 175 9.15 -6.11 39.64
CA GLY A 175 9.59 -5.89 38.26
C GLY A 175 9.49 -7.10 37.33
N ILE A 176 9.03 -8.26 37.80
CA ILE A 176 8.88 -9.47 36.96
C ILE A 176 7.71 -9.23 35.97
N ARG A 177 8.00 -9.45 34.68
CA ARG A 177 7.00 -9.30 33.62
C ARG A 177 6.54 -10.63 33.06
N PHE A 178 7.44 -11.60 32.93
CA PHE A 178 7.15 -12.94 32.42
C PHE A 178 7.70 -14.02 33.34
N ARG A 179 6.91 -15.10 33.47
CA ARG A 179 7.35 -16.38 33.99
C ARG A 179 6.77 -17.48 33.11
N PHE A 180 7.63 -18.22 32.42
CA PHE A 180 7.24 -19.21 31.43
C PHE A 180 7.00 -20.60 32.06
N ASP A 181 6.12 -20.68 33.03
CA ASP A 181 5.58 -21.97 33.52
C ASP A 181 4.73 -22.66 32.44
N ARG A 182 4.17 -21.89 31.52
CA ARG A 182 3.37 -22.34 30.39
C ARG A 182 3.71 -21.51 29.14
N LYS A 183 3.50 -22.10 27.96
CA LYS A 183 3.64 -21.34 26.72
C LYS A 183 2.54 -20.26 26.60
N PRO A 184 2.78 -19.16 25.95
CA PRO A 184 1.74 -18.18 25.58
C PRO A 184 0.63 -18.83 24.74
N PHE A 185 -0.56 -18.28 24.74
CA PHE A 185 -1.57 -18.60 23.74
C PHE A 185 -1.09 -18.11 22.37
N ASP A 186 -1.42 -18.83 21.31
CA ASP A 186 -1.02 -18.46 19.96
C ASP A 186 -1.53 -17.05 19.57
N SER A 187 -2.71 -16.65 20.07
CA SER A 187 -3.30 -15.34 19.86
C SER A 187 -2.59 -14.16 20.55
N VAL A 188 -1.64 -14.44 21.47
CA VAL A 188 -0.92 -13.38 22.22
C VAL A 188 0.60 -13.55 22.14
N VAL A 189 1.07 -14.44 21.30
CA VAL A 189 2.52 -14.67 21.17
C VAL A 189 3.27 -13.41 20.76
N ASP A 190 2.66 -12.59 19.92
CA ASP A 190 3.20 -11.30 19.44
C ASP A 190 3.18 -10.21 20.53
N ASN A 191 2.45 -10.42 21.63
CA ASN A 191 2.52 -9.55 22.79
C ASN A 191 3.68 -9.92 23.74
N VAL A 192 4.23 -11.11 23.59
CA VAL A 192 5.40 -11.61 24.35
C VAL A 192 6.68 -11.41 23.59
N PHE A 193 6.67 -11.75 22.29
CA PHE A 193 7.82 -11.66 21.41
C PHE A 193 7.59 -10.57 20.36
N PHE A 194 8.63 -9.84 20.02
CA PHE A 194 8.56 -8.83 18.98
C PHE A 194 8.70 -9.50 17.60
N PRO A 195 7.62 -9.55 16.78
CA PRO A 195 7.58 -10.43 15.59
C PRO A 195 8.64 -10.10 14.55
N ALA A 196 8.92 -8.79 14.34
CA ALA A 196 9.85 -8.34 13.31
C ALA A 196 11.28 -8.87 13.47
N TYR A 197 11.68 -9.24 14.70
CA TYR A 197 13.06 -9.71 14.99
C TYR A 197 13.11 -11.10 15.59
N SER A 198 11.99 -11.65 16.08
CA SER A 198 11.96 -12.96 16.73
C SER A 198 11.83 -14.09 15.70
N ASN A 199 12.59 -15.16 15.93
CA ASN A 199 12.52 -16.41 15.18
C ASN A 199 12.96 -17.58 16.07
N THR A 200 13.06 -18.79 15.53
CA THR A 200 13.44 -19.99 16.28
C THR A 200 14.82 -19.94 16.93
N GLY A 201 15.72 -19.07 16.47
CA GLY A 201 17.08 -18.92 17.00
C GLY A 201 17.31 -17.62 17.76
N ALA A 202 16.40 -16.66 17.70
CA ALA A 202 16.53 -15.35 18.33
C ALA A 202 15.20 -14.93 18.96
N HIS A 203 15.19 -14.72 20.27
CA HIS A 203 14.01 -14.34 21.03
C HIS A 203 14.15 -12.89 21.52
N TYR A 204 13.34 -11.99 20.91
CA TYR A 204 13.22 -10.59 21.31
C TYR A 204 11.93 -10.42 22.12
N TYR A 205 12.07 -10.21 23.42
CA TYR A 205 10.95 -10.09 24.34
C TYR A 205 10.46 -8.66 24.44
N ARG A 206 9.15 -8.48 24.40
CA ARG A 206 8.49 -7.19 24.71
C ARG A 206 8.44 -7.02 26.23
N LEU A 207 9.51 -6.49 26.80
CA LEU A 207 9.78 -6.48 28.23
C LEU A 207 8.74 -5.70 29.03
N THR A 208 8.12 -4.68 28.43
CA THR A 208 7.06 -3.87 29.07
C THR A 208 5.68 -4.51 29.03
N SER A 209 5.48 -5.56 28.24
CA SER A 209 4.22 -6.30 28.17
C SER A 209 4.01 -7.18 29.40
N GLY A 210 2.78 -7.65 29.60
CA GLY A 210 2.40 -8.55 30.70
C GLY A 210 1.24 -7.98 31.53
N LEU A 211 0.64 -8.82 32.38
CA LEU A 211 -0.56 -8.45 33.14
C LEU A 211 -0.29 -7.82 34.52
N GLY A 212 1.00 -7.69 34.94
CA GLY A 212 1.31 -7.18 36.29
C GLY A 212 1.06 -8.16 37.43
N ALA A 213 0.97 -7.65 38.64
CA ALA A 213 1.20 -8.30 39.92
C ALA A 213 0.47 -9.62 40.24
N ASN A 214 -0.64 -9.91 39.62
CA ASN A 214 -1.49 -11.00 40.09
C ASN A 214 -1.50 -12.22 39.18
N ASP A 215 -0.80 -12.20 38.05
CA ASP A 215 -0.72 -13.35 37.14
C ASP A 215 0.71 -13.72 36.80
N LEU A 216 1.30 -14.56 37.66
CA LEU A 216 2.62 -15.16 37.42
C LEU A 216 2.66 -16.04 36.15
N TYR A 217 1.53 -16.26 35.53
CA TYR A 217 1.35 -16.93 34.24
C TYR A 217 1.05 -15.95 33.10
N SER A 218 1.41 -14.70 33.28
CA SER A 218 1.11 -13.58 32.37
C SER A 218 1.50 -13.84 30.92
N SER A 219 2.53 -14.67 30.68
CA SER A 219 2.90 -15.08 29.33
C SER A 219 1.78 -15.76 28.54
N ARG A 220 0.78 -16.35 29.20
CA ARG A 220 -0.32 -17.02 28.49
C ARG A 220 -1.33 -16.06 27.88
N SER A 221 -1.54 -14.90 28.52
CA SER A 221 -2.51 -13.89 28.11
C SER A 221 -1.92 -12.48 28.23
N ALA A 222 -0.65 -12.35 27.87
CA ALA A 222 0.06 -11.09 27.92
C ALA A 222 -0.66 -10.01 27.09
N GLU A 223 -0.79 -8.82 27.67
CA GLU A 223 -1.25 -7.62 26.99
C GLU A 223 -0.04 -6.77 26.60
N LEU A 224 -0.16 -6.01 25.52
CA LEU A 224 0.84 -5.02 25.14
C LEU A 224 0.90 -3.94 26.24
N GLY A 225 2.11 -3.56 26.62
CA GLY A 225 2.35 -2.59 27.66
C GLY A 225 3.49 -1.64 27.29
N PHE A 226 3.50 -0.51 28.00
CA PHE A 226 4.52 0.51 27.88
C PHE A 226 4.84 1.11 29.25
N VAL A 227 5.93 1.86 29.32
CA VAL A 227 6.25 2.76 30.44
C VAL A 227 6.10 4.19 29.97
N ASP A 228 5.30 4.96 30.65
CA ASP A 228 5.27 6.41 30.50
C ASP A 228 6.48 7.01 31.24
N VAL A 229 7.56 7.25 30.51
CA VAL A 229 8.79 7.80 31.09
C VAL A 229 8.66 9.29 31.37
N SER A 230 7.66 10.00 30.87
CA SER A 230 7.40 11.41 31.18
C SER A 230 6.98 11.63 32.64
N ALA A 231 6.61 10.56 33.34
CA ALA A 231 6.38 10.58 34.79
C ALA A 231 7.69 10.69 35.62
N LEU A 232 8.85 10.48 34.99
CA LEU A 232 10.18 10.64 35.58
C LEU A 232 10.75 11.99 35.19
N ALA A 233 11.58 12.57 36.07
CA ALA A 233 12.28 13.82 35.74
C ALA A 233 13.28 13.62 34.60
N GLU A 234 13.54 14.66 33.84
CA GLU A 234 14.65 14.67 32.88
C GLU A 234 15.97 14.32 33.55
N GLY A 235 16.74 13.42 32.94
CA GLY A 235 18.02 13.01 33.49
C GLY A 235 18.49 11.63 33.08
N SER A 236 19.65 11.26 33.66
CA SER A 236 20.30 9.97 33.46
C SER A 236 19.73 8.92 34.39
N TYR A 237 19.43 7.75 33.83
CA TYR A 237 18.91 6.58 34.53
C TYR A 237 19.59 5.32 34.02
N TYR A 238 19.34 4.20 34.69
CA TYR A 238 19.72 2.87 34.24
C TYR A 238 18.48 2.00 34.11
N LEU A 239 18.27 1.40 32.93
CA LEU A 239 17.36 0.28 32.77
C LEU A 239 18.07 -0.98 33.27
N GLN A 240 17.64 -1.48 34.43
CA GLN A 240 18.05 -2.77 34.96
C GLN A 240 17.13 -3.84 34.38
N ILE A 241 17.70 -4.79 33.66
CA ILE A 241 17.00 -5.97 33.13
C ILE A 241 17.57 -7.18 33.88
N PHE A 242 16.70 -8.09 34.31
CA PHE A 242 17.13 -9.32 34.98
C PHE A 242 16.35 -10.51 34.46
N THR A 243 17.04 -11.63 34.37
CA THR A 243 16.48 -12.88 33.86
C THR A 243 17.01 -14.08 34.64
N THR A 244 16.20 -15.13 34.72
CA THR A 244 16.60 -16.40 35.33
C THR A 244 16.08 -17.58 34.50
N ASP A 245 16.82 -18.69 34.54
CA ASP A 245 16.33 -19.96 34.05
C ASP A 245 15.55 -20.74 35.14
N THR A 246 15.18 -21.98 34.82
CA THR A 246 14.46 -22.87 35.75
C THR A 246 15.32 -23.42 36.88
N ARG A 247 16.65 -23.28 36.81
CA ARG A 247 17.63 -23.72 37.81
C ARG A 247 18.22 -22.58 38.64
N GLN A 248 17.65 -21.38 38.47
CA GLN A 248 18.05 -20.16 39.16
C GLN A 248 19.43 -19.61 38.73
N ASN A 249 19.97 -20.11 37.59
CA ASN A 249 21.05 -19.35 36.97
C ASN A 249 20.48 -18.03 36.48
N SER A 250 21.21 -16.95 36.63
CA SER A 250 20.67 -15.60 36.37
C SER A 250 21.66 -14.69 35.67
N ASP A 251 21.12 -13.72 34.95
CA ASP A 251 21.90 -12.59 34.40
C ASP A 251 21.16 -11.29 34.70
N THR A 252 21.93 -10.20 34.79
CA THR A 252 21.43 -8.85 35.05
C THR A 252 22.24 -7.85 34.27
N ALA A 253 21.59 -7.10 33.40
CA ALA A 253 22.15 -5.98 32.68
C ALA A 253 21.74 -4.63 33.29
N LEU A 254 22.67 -3.66 33.25
CA LEU A 254 22.45 -2.27 33.64
C LEU A 254 22.74 -1.40 32.42
N PHE A 255 21.70 -1.00 31.74
CA PHE A 255 21.80 -0.27 30.47
C PHE A 255 21.52 1.22 30.68
N PRO A 256 22.45 2.15 30.33
CA PRO A 256 22.27 3.57 30.55
C PRO A 256 21.20 4.12 29.57
N ILE A 257 20.27 4.89 30.12
CA ILE A 257 19.22 5.60 29.38
C ILE A 257 19.19 7.07 29.82
N PHE A 258 18.74 7.94 28.95
CA PHE A 258 18.49 9.34 29.27
C PHE A 258 17.02 9.67 28.94
N ILE A 259 16.30 10.19 29.93
CA ILE A 259 14.93 10.66 29.78
C ILE A 259 14.97 12.16 29.50
N THR A 260 14.29 12.59 28.45
CA THR A 260 14.23 14.00 28.05
C THR A 260 12.78 14.46 27.94
N ASP A 261 12.56 15.74 28.18
CA ASP A 261 11.29 16.42 27.91
C ASP A 261 11.21 16.90 26.45
N ASP A 262 12.33 16.87 25.71
CA ASP A 262 12.39 17.29 24.32
C ASP A 262 11.84 16.20 23.38
N ASP A 263 10.76 16.49 22.70
CA ASP A 263 10.29 15.66 21.60
C ASP A 263 11.20 15.85 20.38
N LEU A 264 12.01 14.85 20.08
CA LEU A 264 12.93 14.82 18.93
C LEU A 264 12.47 13.85 17.83
N VAL A 265 11.29 13.26 17.95
CA VAL A 265 10.80 12.28 16.98
C VAL A 265 9.84 12.92 15.99
N PRO A 266 10.21 12.98 14.72
CA PRO A 266 9.27 13.43 13.69
C PRO A 266 8.02 12.57 13.66
N PRO A 267 6.87 13.16 13.31
CA PRO A 267 5.64 12.39 13.04
C PRO A 267 5.84 11.34 11.94
N GLY A 268 4.96 10.37 11.88
CA GLY A 268 4.84 9.51 10.71
C GLY A 268 4.49 10.32 9.45
N PHE A 269 4.91 9.86 8.28
CA PHE A 269 4.52 10.50 7.03
C PHE A 269 2.99 10.37 6.85
N PRO A 270 2.31 11.41 6.34
CA PRO A 270 0.87 11.36 6.07
C PRO A 270 0.56 10.51 4.83
N THR A 271 -0.66 9.99 4.75
CA THR A 271 -1.13 9.20 3.61
C THR A 271 -2.03 10.08 2.72
N LEU A 272 -1.58 10.37 1.50
CA LEU A 272 -2.41 11.03 0.50
C LEU A 272 -3.53 10.09 0.04
N SER A 273 -4.77 10.61 0.01
CA SER A 273 -5.93 9.90 -0.51
C SER A 273 -6.22 10.29 -1.96
N SER A 274 -6.12 11.58 -2.30
CA SER A 274 -6.40 12.00 -3.67
C SER A 274 -5.87 13.40 -4.00
N ALA A 275 -5.65 13.63 -5.31
CA ALA A 275 -5.40 14.91 -5.93
C ALA A 275 -6.30 15.03 -7.17
N LEU A 276 -7.47 15.63 -7.01
CA LEU A 276 -8.54 15.63 -8.00
C LEU A 276 -8.66 17.00 -8.68
N VAL A 277 -8.67 17.00 -10.01
CA VAL A 277 -8.93 18.17 -10.85
C VAL A 277 -10.36 18.09 -11.36
N ASP A 278 -11.17 19.10 -11.04
CA ASP A 278 -12.55 19.18 -11.48
C ASP A 278 -12.69 19.83 -12.90
N SER A 279 -13.91 19.84 -13.44
CA SER A 279 -14.22 20.41 -14.75
C SER A 279 -14.03 21.92 -14.82
N ALA A 280 -13.97 22.62 -13.68
CA ALA A 280 -13.68 24.04 -13.58
C ALA A 280 -12.17 24.33 -13.47
N GLY A 281 -11.35 23.30 -13.31
CA GLY A 281 -9.91 23.39 -13.14
C GLY A 281 -9.49 23.62 -11.68
N ASN A 282 -10.36 23.37 -10.70
CA ASN A 282 -9.95 23.41 -9.30
C ASN A 282 -9.24 22.11 -8.93
N LEU A 283 -8.19 22.23 -8.15
CA LEU A 283 -7.49 21.08 -7.53
C LEU A 283 -7.97 20.90 -6.10
N THR A 284 -8.45 19.71 -5.76
CA THR A 284 -8.69 19.30 -4.38
C THR A 284 -7.72 18.20 -4.01
N VAL A 285 -6.94 18.42 -2.95
CA VAL A 285 -6.03 17.44 -2.36
C VAL A 285 -6.63 16.97 -1.05
N SER A 286 -6.70 15.65 -0.87
CA SER A 286 -7.24 15.03 0.35
C SER A 286 -6.27 13.98 0.89
N TRP A 287 -6.30 13.77 2.22
CA TRP A 287 -5.42 12.83 2.92
C TRP A 287 -6.10 12.22 4.14
N ILE A 288 -5.51 11.16 4.66
CA ILE A 288 -5.91 10.54 5.93
C ILE A 288 -5.15 11.24 7.06
N ALA A 289 -5.86 11.62 8.10
CA ALA A 289 -5.24 12.25 9.27
C ALA A 289 -4.30 11.26 9.97
N ASN A 290 -3.14 11.74 10.38
CA ASN A 290 -2.23 10.99 11.25
C ASN A 290 -2.90 10.68 12.59
N GLY A 291 -2.54 9.53 13.17
CA GLY A 291 -3.12 9.07 14.45
C GLY A 291 -2.40 9.57 15.70
N GLU A 292 -1.23 10.22 15.55
CA GLU A 292 -0.44 10.74 16.66
C GLU A 292 -1.16 11.93 17.33
N PRO A 293 -1.16 11.99 18.67
CA PRO A 293 -1.92 13.01 19.40
C PRO A 293 -1.29 14.41 19.36
N ASP A 294 -0.04 14.52 19.00
CA ASP A 294 0.79 15.73 18.99
C ASP A 294 0.92 16.37 17.60
N ILE A 295 0.18 15.92 16.62
CA ILE A 295 0.14 16.55 15.30
C ILE A 295 -0.36 17.99 15.41
N LYS A 296 0.49 18.95 15.04
CA LYS A 296 0.13 20.36 14.88
C LYS A 296 -0.63 20.61 13.59
N GLY A 297 -0.20 19.96 12.50
CA GLY A 297 -0.81 20.09 11.19
C GLY A 297 0.05 19.55 10.07
N TYR A 298 -0.25 19.99 8.85
CA TYR A 298 0.35 19.47 7.62
C TYR A 298 0.97 20.59 6.78
N ARG A 299 1.97 20.23 5.96
CA ARG A 299 2.52 21.09 4.90
C ARG A 299 2.29 20.43 3.56
N LEU A 300 1.49 21.07 2.71
CA LEU A 300 1.34 20.64 1.33
C LEU A 300 2.43 21.29 0.48
N GLN A 301 3.20 20.47 -0.21
CA GLN A 301 4.33 20.87 -1.02
C GLN A 301 4.06 20.52 -2.49
N PHE A 302 4.49 21.39 -3.40
CA PHE A 302 4.50 21.15 -4.84
C PHE A 302 5.94 21.14 -5.34
N PHE A 303 6.23 20.28 -6.31
CA PHE A 303 7.51 20.24 -6.99
C PHE A 303 7.52 21.20 -8.17
N ASP A 304 8.40 22.20 -8.16
CA ASP A 304 8.50 23.22 -9.22
C ASP A 304 9.36 22.82 -10.43
N GLY A 305 9.84 21.57 -10.42
CA GLY A 305 10.78 21.01 -11.41
C GLY A 305 12.22 20.96 -10.91
N THR A 306 12.54 21.65 -9.80
CA THR A 306 13.88 21.69 -9.17
C THR A 306 13.81 21.47 -7.66
N THR A 307 12.83 22.08 -6.99
CA THR A 307 12.69 22.05 -5.53
C THR A 307 11.25 21.84 -5.12
N TRP A 308 11.06 21.43 -3.86
CA TRP A 308 9.76 21.34 -3.23
C TRP A 308 9.40 22.67 -2.57
N VAL A 309 8.27 23.25 -2.93
CA VAL A 309 7.78 24.53 -2.43
C VAL A 309 6.50 24.32 -1.63
N THR A 310 6.47 24.82 -0.39
CA THR A 310 5.29 24.75 0.48
C THR A 310 4.20 25.70 -0.03
N ALA A 311 3.05 25.15 -0.43
CA ALA A 311 1.89 25.88 -0.90
C ALA A 311 0.90 26.20 0.23
N ALA A 312 0.80 25.34 1.23
CA ALA A 312 0.00 25.54 2.44
C ALA A 312 0.74 24.94 3.63
N SER A 313 0.74 25.62 4.76
CA SER A 313 1.49 25.24 5.95
C SER A 313 0.56 24.73 7.07
N GLU A 314 1.15 24.17 8.12
CA GLU A 314 0.46 23.69 9.33
C GLU A 314 -0.36 24.75 10.05
N SER A 315 -0.11 26.03 9.78
CA SER A 315 -0.95 27.12 10.30
C SER A 315 -2.32 27.21 9.62
N THR A 316 -2.42 26.71 8.39
CA THR A 316 -3.65 26.65 7.60
C THR A 316 -4.22 25.24 7.59
N LEU A 317 -3.35 24.24 7.43
CA LEU A 317 -3.69 22.83 7.43
C LEU A 317 -3.43 22.25 8.83
N THR A 318 -4.28 22.63 9.80
CA THR A 318 -4.19 22.12 11.18
C THR A 318 -4.50 20.63 11.24
N SER A 319 -4.22 19.96 12.36
CA SER A 319 -4.39 18.51 12.54
C SER A 319 -5.80 18.00 12.21
N GLY A 320 -6.84 18.83 12.35
CA GLY A 320 -8.21 18.47 12.00
C GLY A 320 -8.59 18.67 10.53
N VAL A 321 -7.67 19.19 9.70
CA VAL A 321 -7.89 19.41 8.26
C VAL A 321 -7.38 18.20 7.49
N THR A 322 -8.24 17.64 6.63
CA THR A 322 -7.92 16.47 5.79
C THR A 322 -8.11 16.73 4.29
N SER A 323 -8.40 17.97 3.92
CA SER A 323 -8.47 18.37 2.51
C SER A 323 -8.26 19.86 2.34
N VAL A 324 -7.79 20.24 1.14
CA VAL A 324 -7.64 21.63 0.73
C VAL A 324 -7.94 21.75 -0.76
N SER A 325 -8.62 22.86 -1.14
CA SER A 325 -8.93 23.14 -2.54
C SER A 325 -8.28 24.44 -3.00
N PHE A 326 -7.75 24.41 -4.22
CA PHE A 326 -7.16 25.56 -4.91
C PHE A 326 -8.02 25.90 -6.11
N LEU A 327 -8.53 27.14 -6.16
CA LEU A 327 -9.35 27.65 -7.27
C LEU A 327 -8.51 27.92 -8.53
N THR A 328 -7.22 28.08 -8.38
CA THR A 328 -6.23 28.20 -9.45
C THR A 328 -4.93 27.60 -8.96
N PRO A 329 -4.09 26.98 -9.84
CA PRO A 329 -2.78 26.54 -9.43
C PRO A 329 -2.01 27.70 -8.77
N PRO A 330 -1.23 27.45 -7.73
CA PRO A 330 -0.32 28.44 -7.15
C PRO A 330 0.52 29.12 -8.24
N SER A 331 0.82 30.41 -8.08
CA SER A 331 1.47 31.24 -9.11
C SER A 331 2.82 30.70 -9.60
N PHE A 332 3.54 29.96 -8.76
CA PHE A 332 4.81 29.31 -9.15
C PHE A 332 4.65 28.10 -10.10
N LEU A 333 3.44 27.52 -10.20
CA LEU A 333 3.11 26.47 -11.19
C LEU A 333 2.73 27.08 -12.56
N GLN A 334 2.66 28.39 -12.69
CA GLN A 334 2.26 29.11 -13.90
C GLN A 334 3.45 29.53 -14.78
N ALA A 335 4.60 28.86 -14.68
CA ALA A 335 5.77 29.18 -15.53
C ALA A 335 5.41 28.97 -17.02
N PRO A 336 5.85 29.88 -17.89
CA PRO A 336 5.40 29.95 -19.30
C PRO A 336 5.68 28.71 -20.15
N ASP A 337 6.64 27.89 -19.75
CA ASP A 337 7.09 26.69 -20.47
C ASP A 337 6.83 25.40 -19.69
N SER A 338 6.26 25.45 -18.47
CA SER A 338 5.93 24.25 -17.73
C SER A 338 4.71 23.59 -18.36
N LEU A 339 4.87 22.33 -18.71
CA LEU A 339 3.75 21.43 -18.94
C LEU A 339 2.81 21.58 -17.73
N ASN A 340 1.49 21.67 -17.95
CA ASN A 340 0.47 21.85 -16.92
C ASN A 340 0.36 20.69 -15.91
N LYS A 341 1.44 19.96 -15.72
CA LYS A 341 1.62 18.85 -14.80
C LYS A 341 2.40 19.31 -13.58
N PHE A 342 1.99 18.86 -12.43
CA PHE A 342 2.70 19.13 -11.18
C PHE A 342 2.63 17.92 -10.27
N ALA A 343 3.70 17.71 -9.52
CA ALA A 343 3.77 16.73 -8.46
C ALA A 343 3.54 17.41 -7.11
N LEU A 344 2.93 16.70 -6.20
CA LEU A 344 2.63 17.17 -4.85
C LEU A 344 2.89 16.06 -3.81
N ALA A 345 3.25 16.48 -2.62
CA ALA A 345 3.43 15.62 -1.47
C ALA A 345 3.03 16.37 -0.19
N LEU A 346 2.76 15.62 0.86
CA LEU A 346 2.38 16.13 2.16
C LEU A 346 3.42 15.73 3.21
N THR A 347 3.69 16.61 4.18
CA THR A 347 4.43 16.29 5.40
C THR A 347 3.56 16.60 6.60
N ALA A 348 3.73 15.87 7.69
CA ALA A 348 3.14 16.17 8.99
C ALA A 348 4.14 16.94 9.87
N VAL A 349 3.62 17.82 10.71
CA VAL A 349 4.39 18.63 11.66
C VAL A 349 3.78 18.46 13.04
N ASP A 350 4.61 18.23 14.06
CA ASP A 350 4.18 18.08 15.45
C ASP A 350 4.13 19.42 16.23
N THR A 351 3.80 19.33 17.50
CA THR A 351 3.72 20.46 18.43
C THR A 351 5.03 20.74 19.17
N ALA A 352 6.09 19.97 18.90
CA ALA A 352 7.40 20.15 19.52
C ALA A 352 7.98 21.57 19.30
N THR A 353 8.96 21.93 20.11
CA THR A 353 9.63 23.23 19.98
C THR A 353 11.16 23.04 19.99
N PRO A 354 11.84 23.14 18.83
CA PRO A 354 11.29 23.41 17.49
C PRO A 354 10.44 22.24 16.97
N PRO A 355 9.45 22.50 16.09
CA PRO A 355 8.61 21.44 15.56
C PRO A 355 9.40 20.47 14.67
N ASN A 356 9.15 19.18 14.84
CA ASN A 356 9.66 18.16 13.93
C ASN A 356 8.75 18.04 12.71
N GLU A 357 9.33 17.67 11.58
CA GLU A 357 8.63 17.45 10.32
C GLU A 357 8.90 16.04 9.80
N SER A 358 7.85 15.35 9.38
CA SER A 358 7.92 13.98 8.86
C SER A 358 8.66 13.90 7.53
N ALA A 359 8.98 12.67 7.10
CA ALA A 359 9.19 12.38 5.69
C ALA A 359 7.95 12.75 4.86
N ARG A 360 8.12 12.88 3.53
CA ARG A 360 7.00 13.11 2.62
C ARG A 360 6.16 11.85 2.47
N SER A 361 4.86 12.06 2.25
CA SER A 361 3.94 11.06 1.73
C SER A 361 4.39 10.53 0.37
N ASP A 362 3.64 9.61 -0.19
CA ASP A 362 3.68 9.32 -1.61
C ASP A 362 3.56 10.59 -2.43
N VAL A 363 4.24 10.59 -3.59
CA VAL A 363 4.22 11.72 -4.50
C VAL A 363 3.10 11.50 -5.52
N TYR A 364 2.00 12.18 -5.31
CA TYR A 364 0.94 12.24 -6.31
C TYR A 364 1.21 13.30 -7.35
N ALA A 365 0.52 13.21 -8.47
CA ALA A 365 0.62 14.20 -9.53
C ALA A 365 -0.74 14.43 -10.19
N ALA A 366 -0.92 15.64 -10.68
CA ALA A 366 -2.12 16.04 -11.39
C ALA A 366 -1.76 16.91 -12.60
N ALA A 367 -2.69 17.10 -13.50
CA ALA A 367 -2.50 18.00 -14.64
C ALA A 367 -3.76 18.80 -14.93
N TYR A 368 -3.57 20.08 -15.20
CA TYR A 368 -4.63 20.97 -15.65
C TYR A 368 -4.70 21.02 -17.17
N PRO A 369 -5.91 21.07 -17.75
CA PRO A 369 -6.08 21.26 -19.18
C PRO A 369 -5.88 22.74 -19.63
N TRP A 370 -5.38 23.62 -18.77
CA TRP A 370 -5.34 25.06 -19.01
C TRP A 370 -3.98 25.53 -19.51
N PHE A 371 -4.01 26.24 -20.64
CA PHE A 371 -2.89 27.09 -21.06
C PHE A 371 -3.20 28.53 -20.67
N THR A 372 -2.42 29.11 -19.77
CA THR A 372 -2.49 30.53 -19.40
C THR A 372 -1.82 31.43 -20.43
N ASN A 373 -1.26 30.89 -21.53
CA ASN A 373 -0.61 31.65 -22.56
C ASN A 373 -1.58 32.06 -23.67
N ALA A 374 -1.54 33.33 -24.02
CA ALA A 374 -2.28 33.96 -25.12
C ALA A 374 -2.08 33.30 -26.52
N SER A 375 -1.28 32.26 -26.62
CA SER A 375 -0.98 31.50 -27.84
C SER A 375 -1.60 30.10 -27.88
N ALA A 376 -2.41 29.69 -26.89
CA ALA A 376 -3.04 28.37 -26.91
C ALA A 376 -4.20 28.31 -27.92
N PRO A 377 -4.32 27.21 -28.68
CA PRO A 377 -5.39 27.04 -29.64
C PRO A 377 -6.75 26.91 -28.92
N SER A 378 -7.79 27.33 -29.57
CA SER A 378 -9.21 27.36 -29.16
C SER A 378 -9.83 25.95 -29.11
N VAL A 379 -9.19 24.98 -28.47
CA VAL A 379 -9.78 23.67 -28.24
C VAL A 379 -10.46 23.70 -26.88
N ASP A 380 -11.75 23.43 -26.85
CA ASP A 380 -12.51 23.33 -25.62
C ASP A 380 -12.18 21.98 -24.94
N TYR A 381 -11.14 21.98 -24.11
CA TYR A 381 -10.65 20.79 -23.36
C TYR A 381 -11.65 20.30 -22.29
N ARG A 382 -12.70 21.11 -21.98
CA ARG A 382 -13.77 20.74 -21.06
C ARG A 382 -14.61 19.57 -21.56
N LEU A 383 -14.50 19.25 -22.86
CA LEU A 383 -15.21 18.13 -23.49
C LEU A 383 -14.40 16.84 -23.49
N GLN A 384 -13.14 16.85 -23.08
CA GLN A 384 -12.33 15.64 -22.96
C GLN A 384 -12.54 15.05 -21.57
N ARG A 385 -13.06 13.83 -21.54
CA ARG A 385 -13.24 13.10 -20.29
C ARG A 385 -11.87 12.97 -19.59
N PRO A 386 -11.76 13.28 -18.29
CA PRO A 386 -10.49 13.28 -17.56
C PRO A 386 -9.90 11.89 -17.43
N ILE A 387 -8.59 11.84 -17.16
CA ILE A 387 -7.84 10.63 -16.84
C ILE A 387 -7.72 10.54 -15.32
N LEU A 388 -7.88 9.33 -14.77
CA LEU A 388 -7.55 9.01 -13.39
C LEU A 388 -6.34 8.08 -13.36
N VAL A 389 -5.38 8.37 -12.49
CA VAL A 389 -4.31 7.45 -12.09
C VAL A 389 -4.64 6.95 -10.69
N VAL A 390 -4.75 5.64 -10.54
CA VAL A 390 -5.00 4.98 -9.25
C VAL A 390 -3.71 4.33 -8.79
N ASP A 391 -3.30 4.68 -7.60
CA ASP A 391 -2.23 4.09 -6.84
C ASP A 391 -2.80 2.95 -6.00
N GLY A 392 -2.44 1.74 -6.32
CA GLY A 392 -2.81 0.54 -5.61
C GLY A 392 -1.58 -0.25 -5.18
N PHE A 393 -0.43 0.43 -5.04
CA PHE A 393 0.82 -0.16 -4.64
C PHE A 393 1.10 0.11 -3.16
N ASP A 394 0.82 -0.88 -2.31
CA ASP A 394 0.95 -0.78 -0.85
C ASP A 394 2.14 -1.58 -0.29
N ARG A 395 2.75 -2.46 -1.11
CA ARG A 395 3.81 -3.36 -0.69
C ARG A 395 5.18 -2.69 -0.68
N PHE A 396 5.90 -2.81 0.44
CA PHE A 396 7.28 -2.31 0.55
C PHE A 396 8.10 -3.12 1.57
N GLY A 397 9.43 -2.98 1.52
CA GLY A 397 10.35 -3.49 2.53
C GLY A 397 10.67 -4.99 2.45
N GLY A 398 10.11 -5.72 1.48
CA GLY A 398 10.45 -7.13 1.22
C GLY A 398 11.75 -7.30 0.41
N THR A 399 12.31 -8.50 0.40
CA THR A 399 13.43 -8.83 -0.51
C THR A 399 12.90 -8.80 -1.94
N GLY A 400 13.52 -8.01 -2.82
CA GLY A 400 13.11 -7.87 -4.21
C GLY A 400 12.00 -6.84 -4.45
N SER A 401 11.40 -6.28 -3.38
CA SER A 401 10.36 -5.25 -3.46
C SER A 401 10.94 -3.85 -3.31
N TRP A 402 10.08 -2.84 -3.47
CA TRP A 402 10.42 -1.45 -3.19
C TRP A 402 10.83 -1.27 -1.71
N PRO A 403 12.00 -0.65 -1.41
CA PRO A 403 12.52 -0.62 -0.05
C PRO A 403 11.93 0.47 0.86
N SER A 404 11.20 1.45 0.31
CA SER A 404 10.67 2.61 1.04
C SER A 404 9.16 2.49 1.26
N PRO A 405 8.63 2.98 2.39
CA PRO A 405 7.19 3.03 2.62
C PRO A 405 6.45 4.07 1.77
N THR A 406 7.17 4.92 1.03
CA THR A 406 6.60 5.93 0.13
C THR A 406 7.31 5.92 -1.21
N HIS A 407 6.60 6.35 -2.27
CA HIS A 407 7.10 6.32 -3.64
C HIS A 407 6.58 7.48 -4.50
N GLU A 408 7.06 7.57 -5.77
CA GLU A 408 6.63 8.59 -6.74
C GLU A 408 6.08 7.99 -8.05
N PHE A 409 5.52 6.78 -8.00
CA PHE A 409 5.17 6.03 -9.20
C PHE A 409 3.98 6.65 -9.95
N VAL A 410 3.03 7.23 -9.23
CA VAL A 410 1.95 8.05 -9.82
C VAL A 410 2.55 9.18 -10.67
N LYS A 411 3.57 9.87 -10.15
CA LYS A 411 4.27 10.93 -10.89
C LYS A 411 4.93 10.38 -12.16
N PHE A 412 5.56 9.21 -12.12
CA PHE A 412 6.17 8.60 -13.30
C PHE A 412 5.16 8.39 -14.42
N LEU A 413 3.96 7.96 -14.08
CA LEU A 413 2.91 7.75 -15.06
C LEU A 413 2.32 9.06 -15.56
N VAL A 414 2.03 10.02 -14.67
CA VAL A 414 1.50 11.34 -15.08
C VAL A 414 2.51 12.07 -15.97
N ASP A 415 3.81 11.98 -15.68
CA ASP A 415 4.86 12.56 -16.53
C ASP A 415 4.85 11.96 -17.94
N ALA A 416 4.50 10.69 -18.10
CA ALA A 416 4.42 9.99 -19.37
C ALA A 416 3.12 10.28 -20.17
N LEU A 417 2.05 10.76 -19.51
CA LEU A 417 0.78 11.12 -20.17
C LEU A 417 0.93 12.35 -21.09
N PRO A 418 0.09 12.53 -22.11
CA PRO A 418 0.15 13.71 -22.96
C PRO A 418 -0.23 14.99 -22.18
N PRO A 419 0.31 16.16 -22.55
CA PRO A 419 0.13 17.41 -21.83
C PRO A 419 -1.29 18.01 -21.94
N LEU A 420 -2.17 17.41 -22.72
CA LEU A 420 -3.49 17.94 -23.06
C LEU A 420 -4.64 17.39 -22.24
N ALA A 421 -4.39 16.39 -21.38
CA ALA A 421 -5.42 15.77 -20.58
C ALA A 421 -5.50 16.40 -19.19
N ALA A 422 -6.73 16.56 -18.68
CA ALA A 422 -6.93 16.72 -17.24
C ALA A 422 -6.60 15.38 -16.57
N VAL A 423 -5.72 15.39 -15.59
CA VAL A 423 -5.30 14.19 -14.87
C VAL A 423 -5.53 14.40 -13.39
N SER A 424 -6.23 13.47 -12.79
CA SER A 424 -6.37 13.31 -11.34
C SER A 424 -5.63 12.07 -10.88
N SER A 425 -5.25 12.01 -9.62
CA SER A 425 -4.70 10.80 -8.99
C SER A 425 -5.37 10.53 -7.64
N CYS A 426 -5.43 9.26 -7.26
CA CYS A 426 -5.94 8.84 -5.95
C CYS A 426 -5.35 7.50 -5.55
N SER A 427 -5.48 7.17 -4.26
CA SER A 427 -5.23 5.81 -3.78
C SER A 427 -6.40 4.88 -4.16
N ASN A 428 -6.17 3.57 -4.12
CA ASN A 428 -7.22 2.57 -4.30
C ASN A 428 -8.27 2.62 -3.18
N GLU A 429 -7.89 2.97 -1.91
CA GLU A 429 -8.84 3.15 -0.81
C GLU A 429 -9.85 4.28 -1.09
N ALA A 430 -9.43 5.33 -1.78
CA ALA A 430 -10.35 6.39 -2.18
C ALA A 430 -11.40 5.88 -3.19
N VAL A 431 -11.03 4.94 -4.04
CA VAL A 431 -11.96 4.22 -4.92
C VAL A 431 -12.82 3.26 -4.11
N ILE A 432 -12.22 2.43 -3.24
CA ILE A 432 -12.93 1.43 -2.41
C ILE A 432 -14.01 2.12 -1.56
N SER A 433 -13.67 3.21 -0.87
CA SER A 433 -14.60 3.96 -0.01
C SER A 433 -15.69 4.72 -0.76
N GLY A 434 -15.58 4.86 -2.08
CA GLY A 434 -16.50 5.68 -2.89
C GLY A 434 -16.21 7.19 -2.84
N GLY A 435 -15.06 7.59 -2.32
CA GLY A 435 -14.59 8.97 -2.38
C GLY A 435 -14.22 9.40 -3.81
N VAL A 436 -13.87 8.44 -4.68
CA VAL A 436 -13.58 8.63 -6.10
C VAL A 436 -14.38 7.65 -6.94
N GLU A 437 -15.18 8.17 -7.87
CA GLU A 437 -16.01 7.38 -8.76
C GLU A 437 -15.37 7.23 -10.15
N LEU A 438 -15.04 5.98 -10.55
CA LEU A 438 -14.39 5.67 -11.83
C LEU A 438 -15.20 6.15 -13.04
N SER A 439 -16.53 6.17 -12.94
CA SER A 439 -17.44 6.61 -14.00
C SER A 439 -17.27 8.08 -14.41
N SER A 440 -16.64 8.88 -13.56
CA SER A 440 -16.31 10.29 -13.85
C SER A 440 -15.16 10.45 -14.85
N TYR A 441 -14.44 9.36 -15.16
CA TYR A 441 -13.24 9.37 -15.98
C TYR A 441 -13.40 8.54 -17.26
N ALA A 442 -12.81 9.02 -18.35
CA ALA A 442 -12.83 8.28 -19.62
C ALA A 442 -11.79 7.17 -19.65
N SER A 443 -10.69 7.37 -18.95
CA SER A 443 -9.59 6.43 -18.90
C SER A 443 -9.03 6.36 -17.49
N VAL A 444 -8.82 5.14 -17.00
CA VAL A 444 -8.24 4.82 -15.70
C VAL A 444 -6.92 4.10 -15.95
N PHE A 445 -5.89 4.56 -15.25
CA PHE A 445 -4.56 3.95 -15.22
C PHE A 445 -4.32 3.46 -13.80
N TRP A 446 -4.21 2.14 -13.62
CA TRP A 446 -4.10 1.50 -12.31
C TRP A 446 -2.73 0.86 -12.15
N LEU A 447 -1.98 1.30 -11.14
CA LEU A 447 -0.67 0.78 -10.77
C LEU A 447 -0.84 -0.15 -9.57
N LEU A 448 -0.33 -1.38 -9.67
CA LEU A 448 -0.40 -2.40 -8.62
C LEU A 448 1.00 -2.88 -8.18
N GLY A 449 2.06 -2.35 -8.80
CA GLY A 449 3.42 -2.73 -8.42
C GLY A 449 3.65 -4.23 -8.43
N ASP A 450 4.28 -4.72 -7.38
CA ASP A 450 4.52 -6.13 -7.07
C ASP A 450 3.59 -6.67 -5.95
N GLU A 451 2.36 -6.13 -5.87
CA GLU A 451 1.31 -6.68 -5.02
C GLU A 451 1.07 -8.16 -5.29
N SER A 452 0.76 -8.93 -4.24
CA SER A 452 0.58 -10.37 -4.33
C SER A 452 -0.57 -10.84 -3.43
N THR A 453 -0.74 -12.14 -3.32
CA THR A 453 -1.78 -12.79 -2.49
C THR A 453 -1.81 -12.35 -1.02
N ALA A 454 -0.72 -11.79 -0.50
CA ALA A 454 -0.66 -11.33 0.90
C ALA A 454 -1.45 -10.04 1.10
N ASP A 455 -1.46 -9.17 0.08
CA ASP A 455 -2.03 -7.82 0.15
C ASP A 455 -3.29 -7.68 -0.72
N ASN A 456 -3.66 -8.74 -1.49
CA ASN A 456 -4.74 -8.79 -2.48
C ASN A 456 -4.57 -7.75 -3.60
N THR A 457 -4.07 -8.16 -4.74
CA THR A 457 -3.84 -7.27 -5.89
C THR A 457 -5.06 -6.44 -6.27
N LEU A 458 -6.26 -7.01 -6.21
CA LEU A 458 -7.54 -6.30 -6.36
C LEU A 458 -8.61 -6.97 -5.49
N THR A 459 -9.08 -6.28 -4.50
CA THR A 459 -10.19 -6.73 -3.65
C THR A 459 -11.49 -6.91 -4.43
N SER A 460 -12.43 -7.67 -3.90
CA SER A 460 -13.76 -7.87 -4.51
C SER A 460 -14.53 -6.56 -4.73
N VAL A 461 -14.28 -5.54 -3.90
CA VAL A 461 -14.86 -4.20 -4.06
C VAL A 461 -14.29 -3.51 -5.28
N GLU A 462 -12.97 -3.50 -5.45
CA GLU A 462 -12.29 -2.92 -6.61
C GLU A 462 -12.69 -3.63 -7.90
N GLN A 463 -12.72 -4.96 -7.89
CA GLN A 463 -13.20 -5.76 -9.01
C GLN A 463 -14.64 -5.38 -9.40
N THR A 464 -15.52 -5.15 -8.42
CA THR A 464 -16.92 -4.75 -8.68
C THR A 464 -16.98 -3.37 -9.33
N LYS A 465 -16.19 -2.39 -8.84
CA LYS A 465 -16.13 -1.05 -9.43
C LYS A 465 -15.54 -1.05 -10.84
N LEU A 466 -14.50 -1.85 -11.06
CA LEU A 466 -13.91 -2.02 -12.40
C LEU A 466 -14.86 -2.70 -13.38
N LYS A 467 -15.65 -3.71 -12.94
CA LYS A 467 -16.70 -4.32 -13.78
C LYS A 467 -17.70 -3.27 -14.26
N ILE A 468 -18.27 -2.51 -13.34
CA ILE A 468 -19.25 -1.45 -13.67
C ILE A 468 -18.63 -0.43 -14.64
N TYR A 469 -17.40 -0.01 -14.39
CA TYR A 469 -16.69 0.94 -15.22
C TYR A 469 -16.44 0.44 -16.65
N LEU A 470 -15.95 -0.78 -16.79
CA LEU A 470 -15.67 -1.41 -18.08
C LEU A 470 -16.96 -1.72 -18.87
N GLU A 471 -18.02 -2.16 -18.19
CA GLU A 471 -19.33 -2.39 -18.81
C GLU A 471 -19.98 -1.10 -19.33
N ALA A 472 -19.64 0.04 -18.74
CA ALA A 472 -20.05 1.36 -19.21
C ALA A 472 -19.17 1.93 -20.35
N GLY A 473 -18.23 1.15 -20.89
CA GLY A 473 -17.34 1.55 -21.97
C GLY A 473 -16.10 2.33 -21.54
N GLY A 474 -15.68 2.20 -20.29
CA GLY A 474 -14.44 2.79 -19.77
C GLY A 474 -13.17 2.18 -20.39
N ASN A 475 -12.08 2.96 -20.39
CA ASN A 475 -10.77 2.49 -20.83
C ASN A 475 -9.87 2.24 -19.63
N LEU A 476 -9.30 1.04 -19.53
CA LEU A 476 -8.42 0.64 -18.42
C LEU A 476 -7.01 0.29 -18.92
N PHE A 477 -6.01 0.95 -18.36
CA PHE A 477 -4.64 0.48 -18.31
C PHE A 477 -4.39 -0.07 -16.91
N ILE A 478 -3.90 -1.30 -16.80
CA ILE A 478 -3.54 -1.92 -15.53
C ILE A 478 -2.16 -2.56 -15.63
N SER A 479 -1.36 -2.37 -14.61
CA SER A 479 0.05 -2.75 -14.58
C SER A 479 0.42 -3.29 -13.20
N GLY A 480 1.07 -4.43 -13.16
CA GLY A 480 1.60 -5.07 -11.95
C GLY A 480 2.02 -6.50 -12.24
N SER A 481 2.94 -7.00 -11.43
CA SER A 481 3.24 -8.43 -11.37
C SER A 481 2.26 -9.14 -10.44
N GLU A 482 2.27 -10.47 -10.48
CA GLU A 482 1.49 -11.35 -9.62
C GLU A 482 -0.05 -11.16 -9.62
N ILE A 483 -0.60 -10.28 -10.48
CA ILE A 483 -2.06 -10.14 -10.65
C ILE A 483 -2.68 -11.46 -11.14
N GLY A 484 -1.98 -12.16 -12.04
CA GLY A 484 -2.38 -13.47 -12.52
C GLY A 484 -2.15 -14.57 -11.50
N TRP A 485 -1.06 -14.47 -10.73
CA TRP A 485 -0.79 -15.40 -9.63
C TRP A 485 -1.88 -15.31 -8.55
N ASP A 486 -2.35 -14.13 -8.20
CA ASP A 486 -3.41 -13.91 -7.22
C ASP A 486 -4.79 -14.25 -7.80
N LEU A 487 -5.24 -13.58 -8.84
CA LEU A 487 -6.61 -13.66 -9.34
C LEU A 487 -6.83 -14.79 -10.37
N GLY A 488 -5.78 -15.18 -11.10
CA GLY A 488 -5.88 -16.10 -12.24
C GLY A 488 -5.92 -17.59 -11.88
N ARG A 489 -5.66 -17.94 -10.62
CA ARG A 489 -5.66 -19.33 -10.11
C ARG A 489 -6.43 -19.43 -8.80
N VAL A 490 -6.77 -20.65 -8.40
CA VAL A 490 -7.41 -20.91 -7.09
C VAL A 490 -6.33 -21.24 -6.06
N HIS A 491 -6.32 -20.53 -4.95
CA HIS A 491 -5.45 -20.75 -3.81
C HIS A 491 -6.19 -20.51 -2.48
N SER A 492 -5.54 -20.64 -1.34
CA SER A 492 -6.18 -20.57 -0.02
C SER A 492 -6.78 -19.21 0.36
N LEU A 493 -6.33 -18.15 -0.30
CA LEU A 493 -6.79 -16.76 -0.07
C LEU A 493 -7.71 -16.25 -1.20
N SER A 494 -7.99 -17.05 -2.24
CA SER A 494 -8.86 -16.62 -3.35
C SER A 494 -10.29 -16.32 -2.88
N GLU A 495 -10.82 -15.20 -3.37
CA GLU A 495 -12.22 -14.83 -3.18
C GLU A 495 -13.13 -15.39 -4.29
N PRO A 496 -14.41 -15.63 -3.99
CA PRO A 496 -15.34 -16.04 -5.02
C PRO A 496 -15.51 -15.01 -6.13
N GLY A 497 -15.07 -15.34 -7.33
CA GLY A 497 -15.20 -14.47 -8.50
C GLY A 497 -13.87 -13.95 -9.06
N ASP A 498 -12.74 -14.09 -8.35
CA ASP A 498 -11.41 -13.64 -8.80
C ASP A 498 -11.07 -14.16 -10.20
N THR A 499 -11.06 -15.48 -10.38
CA THR A 499 -10.75 -16.08 -11.68
C THR A 499 -11.73 -15.66 -12.77
N ALA A 500 -13.01 -15.48 -12.43
CA ALA A 500 -14.00 -15.01 -13.39
C ALA A 500 -13.76 -13.54 -13.79
N PHE A 501 -13.38 -12.70 -12.85
CA PHE A 501 -12.97 -11.31 -13.13
C PHE A 501 -11.72 -11.28 -14.00
N TYR A 502 -10.69 -12.01 -13.63
CA TYR A 502 -9.42 -12.08 -14.35
C TYR A 502 -9.62 -12.52 -15.82
N HIS A 503 -10.41 -13.59 -16.03
CA HIS A 503 -10.69 -14.09 -17.37
C HIS A 503 -11.62 -13.20 -18.21
N ASN A 504 -12.66 -12.63 -17.61
CA ASN A 504 -13.71 -11.96 -18.37
C ASN A 504 -13.50 -10.43 -18.47
N TYR A 505 -12.79 -9.81 -17.51
CA TYR A 505 -12.59 -8.36 -17.50
C TYR A 505 -11.13 -7.98 -17.74
N LEU A 506 -10.15 -8.63 -17.11
CA LEU A 506 -8.74 -8.47 -17.47
C LEU A 506 -8.36 -9.25 -18.73
N LYS A 507 -9.25 -10.14 -19.23
CA LYS A 507 -9.11 -10.83 -20.51
C LYS A 507 -7.84 -11.68 -20.62
N ALA A 508 -7.33 -12.16 -19.50
CA ALA A 508 -6.08 -12.89 -19.41
C ALA A 508 -6.27 -14.27 -18.77
N LYS A 509 -5.39 -15.17 -19.07
CA LYS A 509 -5.19 -16.45 -18.40
C LYS A 509 -3.79 -16.49 -17.85
N PHE A 510 -3.65 -16.75 -16.58
CA PHE A 510 -2.36 -17.00 -15.93
C PHE A 510 -1.78 -18.34 -16.40
N ILE A 511 -0.52 -18.38 -16.75
CA ILE A 511 0.19 -19.59 -17.20
C ILE A 511 1.15 -20.06 -16.12
N TYR A 512 2.08 -19.22 -15.68
CA TYR A 512 2.96 -19.44 -14.51
C TYR A 512 3.70 -18.16 -14.15
N ASP A 513 4.30 -18.15 -12.97
CA ASP A 513 5.21 -17.08 -12.57
C ASP A 513 6.43 -17.04 -13.48
N GLY A 514 6.85 -15.83 -13.80
CA GLY A 514 8.15 -15.60 -14.39
C GLY A 514 9.30 -15.81 -13.40
N SER A 515 10.42 -15.20 -13.70
CA SER A 515 11.59 -15.23 -12.83
C SER A 515 12.41 -13.95 -12.99
N ALA A 516 13.28 -13.67 -12.05
CA ALA A 516 14.25 -12.58 -12.09
C ALA A 516 15.13 -12.55 -13.37
N ALA A 517 15.12 -13.61 -14.18
CA ALA A 517 15.76 -13.63 -15.50
C ALA A 517 14.94 -12.91 -16.59
N THR A 518 13.68 -12.57 -16.30
CA THR A 518 12.78 -11.83 -17.19
C THR A 518 13.03 -10.34 -17.01
N THR A 519 13.92 -9.79 -17.81
CA THR A 519 14.42 -8.41 -17.64
C THR A 519 13.99 -7.44 -18.73
N ALA A 520 13.25 -7.90 -19.73
CA ALA A 520 12.82 -7.07 -20.85
C ALA A 520 11.50 -7.56 -21.46
N ALA A 521 10.71 -6.59 -21.96
CA ALA A 521 9.51 -6.85 -22.74
C ALA A 521 9.62 -6.17 -24.11
N GLN A 522 9.14 -6.85 -25.15
CA GLN A 522 9.18 -6.39 -26.54
C GLN A 522 7.78 -6.42 -27.17
N GLY A 523 7.45 -5.37 -27.92
CA GLY A 523 6.20 -5.27 -28.68
C GLY A 523 6.14 -6.28 -29.81
N ILE A 524 5.00 -6.94 -29.93
CA ILE A 524 4.71 -7.86 -31.02
C ILE A 524 4.40 -7.04 -32.28
N SER A 525 4.96 -7.45 -33.43
CA SER A 525 4.77 -6.74 -34.70
C SER A 525 3.30 -6.69 -35.11
N GLY A 526 2.83 -5.51 -35.55
CA GLY A 526 1.45 -5.27 -35.92
C GLY A 526 0.50 -5.03 -34.76
N THR A 527 0.99 -5.00 -33.50
CA THR A 527 0.19 -4.68 -32.31
C THR A 527 0.40 -3.22 -31.87
N ILE A 528 -0.31 -2.84 -30.81
CA ILE A 528 -0.20 -1.47 -30.22
C ILE A 528 1.23 -1.12 -29.79
N PHE A 529 2.05 -2.11 -29.46
CA PHE A 529 3.43 -1.94 -29.00
C PHE A 529 4.50 -2.26 -30.07
N ASP A 530 4.12 -2.39 -31.36
CA ASP A 530 5.08 -2.66 -32.43
C ASP A 530 6.29 -1.75 -32.38
N GLY A 531 7.49 -2.35 -32.46
CA GLY A 531 8.78 -1.66 -32.42
C GLY A 531 9.19 -1.12 -31.03
N LEU A 532 8.41 -1.38 -29.97
CA LEU A 532 8.80 -1.02 -28.60
C LEU A 532 9.67 -2.13 -27.99
N THR A 533 10.71 -1.74 -27.26
CA THR A 533 11.44 -2.63 -26.35
C THR A 533 11.70 -1.85 -25.07
N VAL A 534 11.38 -2.46 -23.92
CA VAL A 534 11.59 -1.87 -22.59
C VAL A 534 12.38 -2.84 -21.71
N THR A 535 13.22 -2.29 -20.83
CA THR A 535 13.89 -3.04 -19.77
C THR A 535 13.10 -2.82 -18.50
N ILE A 536 12.80 -3.89 -17.78
CA ILE A 536 12.05 -3.92 -16.51
C ILE A 536 13.00 -4.25 -15.35
N GLY A 537 12.54 -4.06 -14.10
CA GLY A 537 13.35 -4.34 -12.91
C GLY A 537 14.48 -3.32 -12.68
N GLN A 538 14.36 -2.09 -13.18
CA GLN A 538 15.40 -1.07 -13.06
C GLN A 538 15.21 -0.12 -11.88
N THR A 539 14.00 0.08 -11.42
CA THR A 539 13.66 0.93 -10.26
C THR A 539 13.78 0.13 -8.98
N TYR A 540 13.26 -1.07 -9.00
CA TYR A 540 13.47 -2.13 -8.02
C TYR A 540 13.47 -3.48 -8.75
N PRO A 541 14.01 -4.57 -8.18
CA PRO A 541 14.03 -5.88 -8.82
C PRO A 541 12.61 -6.34 -9.16
N GLU A 542 12.44 -6.95 -10.32
CA GLU A 542 11.21 -7.61 -10.74
C GLU A 542 11.47 -9.12 -10.76
N ASP A 543 11.00 -9.81 -9.73
CA ASP A 543 11.35 -11.22 -9.51
C ASP A 543 10.32 -12.19 -10.11
N TYR A 544 9.04 -11.76 -10.23
CA TYR A 544 7.92 -12.63 -10.58
C TYR A 544 6.92 -12.01 -11.59
N PRO A 545 7.37 -11.56 -12.77
CA PRO A 545 6.45 -11.05 -13.78
C PRO A 545 5.61 -12.22 -14.35
N ASP A 546 4.28 -12.11 -14.32
CA ASP A 546 3.38 -13.16 -14.78
C ASP A 546 3.53 -13.45 -16.27
N ASP A 547 3.65 -14.73 -16.65
CA ASP A 547 3.41 -15.19 -18.02
C ASP A 547 1.91 -15.43 -18.21
N ILE A 548 1.31 -14.73 -19.18
CA ILE A 548 -0.12 -14.72 -19.40
C ILE A 548 -0.48 -15.11 -20.84
N ASP A 549 -1.69 -15.61 -21.06
CA ASP A 549 -2.28 -15.77 -22.39
C ASP A 549 -3.54 -14.90 -22.53
N PRO A 550 -3.81 -14.35 -23.74
CA PRO A 550 -5.02 -13.60 -23.99
C PRO A 550 -6.26 -14.51 -23.95
N MET A 551 -7.36 -14.00 -23.41
CA MET A 551 -8.67 -14.66 -23.37
C MET A 551 -9.78 -13.75 -23.89
N ASN A 552 -10.90 -14.37 -24.24
CA ASN A 552 -12.17 -13.70 -24.52
C ASN A 552 -12.03 -12.52 -25.51
N GLY A 553 -11.28 -12.75 -26.61
CA GLY A 553 -11.12 -11.80 -27.71
C GLY A 553 -9.99 -10.80 -27.54
N ALA A 554 -9.20 -10.87 -26.47
CA ALA A 554 -7.98 -10.07 -26.34
C ALA A 554 -6.89 -10.54 -27.32
N SER A 555 -5.97 -9.65 -27.62
CA SER A 555 -4.80 -9.91 -28.49
C SER A 555 -3.51 -9.81 -27.70
N PRO A 556 -2.52 -10.69 -27.95
CA PRO A 556 -1.20 -10.53 -27.36
C PRO A 556 -0.55 -9.24 -27.84
N ALA A 557 0.17 -8.53 -26.98
CA ALA A 557 0.76 -7.23 -27.29
C ALA A 557 2.24 -7.12 -26.96
N LEU A 558 2.69 -7.78 -25.88
CA LEU A 558 4.10 -7.81 -25.45
C LEU A 558 4.56 -9.25 -25.22
N ILE A 559 5.79 -9.56 -25.59
CA ILE A 559 6.51 -10.77 -25.21
C ILE A 559 7.66 -10.43 -24.29
N TYR A 560 8.00 -11.35 -23.40
CA TYR A 560 9.21 -11.28 -22.60
C TYR A 560 10.44 -11.80 -23.35
N ASN A 561 11.63 -11.50 -22.82
CA ASN A 561 12.89 -12.08 -23.31
C ASN A 561 13.13 -13.54 -22.84
N ALA A 562 12.09 -14.22 -22.41
CA ALA A 562 12.08 -15.58 -21.90
C ALA A 562 11.13 -16.48 -22.73
N LYS A 563 11.40 -17.78 -22.73
CA LYS A 563 10.61 -18.78 -23.47
C LYS A 563 9.98 -19.81 -22.54
N ARG A 564 8.81 -20.29 -22.92
CA ARG A 564 8.14 -21.44 -22.33
C ARG A 564 8.87 -22.75 -22.70
N GLY A 565 8.56 -23.81 -21.99
CA GLY A 565 9.14 -25.13 -22.21
C GLY A 565 8.87 -25.73 -23.60
N ASP A 566 7.82 -25.29 -24.30
CA ASP A 566 7.49 -25.66 -25.66
C ASP A 566 8.21 -24.83 -26.74
N GLY A 567 9.02 -23.86 -26.33
CA GLY A 567 9.78 -22.95 -27.19
C GLY A 567 9.04 -21.69 -27.63
N SER A 568 7.75 -21.52 -27.27
CA SER A 568 7.02 -20.26 -27.46
C SER A 568 7.52 -19.17 -26.52
N TRP A 569 7.30 -17.89 -26.90
CA TRP A 569 7.64 -16.76 -26.05
C TRP A 569 6.62 -16.63 -24.90
N GLN A 570 7.10 -16.27 -23.72
CA GLN A 570 6.28 -15.81 -22.62
C GLN A 570 5.64 -14.46 -22.99
N LEU A 571 4.40 -14.24 -22.57
CA LEU A 571 3.67 -13.01 -22.86
C LEU A 571 3.59 -12.14 -21.61
N GLY A 572 3.98 -10.88 -21.73
CA GLY A 572 3.98 -9.86 -20.68
C GLY A 572 2.92 -8.77 -20.86
N GLY A 573 2.00 -8.93 -21.83
CA GLY A 573 0.96 -7.93 -22.02
C GLY A 573 0.00 -8.24 -23.14
N ILE A 574 -1.24 -7.78 -22.95
CA ILE A 574 -2.37 -7.97 -23.88
C ILE A 574 -3.11 -6.64 -24.10
N SER A 575 -3.90 -6.59 -25.18
CA SER A 575 -4.81 -5.48 -25.46
C SER A 575 -6.17 -6.01 -25.90
N TYR A 576 -7.23 -5.25 -25.61
CA TYR A 576 -8.60 -5.57 -26.00
C TYR A 576 -9.38 -4.28 -26.33
N ALA A 577 -10.25 -4.37 -27.33
CA ALA A 577 -11.24 -3.34 -27.64
C ALA A 577 -12.57 -4.01 -27.98
N GLY A 578 -13.61 -3.68 -27.24
CA GLY A 578 -14.93 -4.28 -27.38
C GLY A 578 -15.78 -4.11 -26.13
N THR A 579 -16.91 -4.81 -26.05
CA THR A 579 -17.79 -4.78 -24.88
C THR A 579 -17.30 -5.71 -23.78
N PHE A 580 -17.59 -5.35 -22.52
CA PHE A 580 -17.25 -6.14 -21.34
C PHE A 580 -18.51 -6.65 -20.65
N GLY A 581 -18.47 -7.89 -20.15
CA GLY A 581 -19.55 -8.48 -19.36
C GLY A 581 -20.91 -8.36 -20.05
N SER A 582 -21.87 -7.72 -19.38
CA SER A 582 -23.21 -7.44 -19.89
C SER A 582 -23.34 -6.05 -20.55
N GLY A 583 -22.25 -5.27 -20.60
CA GLY A 583 -22.25 -3.92 -21.17
C GLY A 583 -22.47 -3.89 -22.67
N THR A 584 -23.06 -2.80 -23.15
CA THR A 584 -23.32 -2.55 -24.58
C THR A 584 -22.37 -1.55 -25.20
N GLU A 585 -21.71 -0.74 -24.37
CA GLU A 585 -20.76 0.26 -24.79
C GLU A 585 -19.35 -0.34 -24.93
N PRO A 586 -18.62 -0.08 -26.02
CA PRO A 586 -17.28 -0.60 -26.20
C PRO A 586 -16.27 0.17 -25.35
N GLY A 587 -15.50 -0.55 -24.55
CA GLY A 587 -14.36 -0.05 -23.80
C GLY A 587 -13.04 -0.64 -24.33
N LYS A 588 -11.93 -0.23 -23.73
CA LYS A 588 -10.59 -0.71 -24.09
C LYS A 588 -9.80 -1.12 -22.86
N LEU A 589 -9.00 -2.16 -23.03
CA LEU A 589 -8.08 -2.65 -21.99
C LEU A 589 -6.68 -2.75 -22.55
N VAL A 590 -5.71 -2.31 -21.77
CA VAL A 590 -4.30 -2.70 -21.88
C VAL A 590 -3.87 -3.23 -20.52
N TYR A 591 -3.50 -4.49 -20.46
CA TYR A 591 -2.96 -5.12 -19.28
C TYR A 591 -1.51 -5.54 -19.54
N ILE A 592 -0.58 -5.05 -18.72
CA ILE A 592 0.81 -5.50 -18.69
C ILE A 592 1.08 -6.20 -17.36
N SER A 593 1.64 -7.40 -17.42
CA SER A 593 1.83 -8.28 -16.26
C SER A 593 3.20 -8.10 -15.60
N PHE A 594 3.69 -6.86 -15.59
CA PHE A 594 4.85 -6.37 -14.85
C PHE A 594 4.61 -4.92 -14.43
N PRO A 595 5.24 -4.44 -13.35
CA PRO A 595 5.04 -3.08 -12.88
C PRO A 595 5.62 -2.05 -13.86
N PHE A 596 4.79 -1.08 -14.26
CA PHE A 596 5.18 0.01 -15.17
C PHE A 596 6.36 0.84 -14.64
N GLU A 597 6.38 1.10 -13.36
CA GLU A 597 7.40 1.90 -12.67
C GLU A 597 8.76 1.22 -12.63
N THR A 598 8.84 -0.09 -12.82
CA THR A 598 10.13 -0.81 -12.93
C THR A 598 10.89 -0.52 -14.22
N ILE A 599 10.24 0.13 -15.20
CA ILE A 599 10.91 0.67 -16.39
C ILE A 599 11.73 1.90 -15.97
N GLY A 600 13.04 1.77 -15.77
CA GLY A 600 13.90 2.83 -15.23
C GLY A 600 14.00 4.08 -16.11
N SER A 601 13.87 3.95 -17.45
CA SER A 601 14.02 5.06 -18.39
C SER A 601 12.71 5.81 -18.64
N ALA A 602 12.65 7.09 -18.32
CA ALA A 602 11.52 7.97 -18.64
C ALA A 602 11.20 7.96 -20.15
N THR A 603 12.20 7.87 -21.03
CA THR A 603 11.98 7.76 -22.48
C THR A 603 11.16 6.52 -22.83
N TYR A 604 11.47 5.39 -22.23
CA TYR A 604 10.74 4.14 -22.49
C TYR A 604 9.37 4.13 -21.83
N ARG A 605 9.24 4.67 -20.60
CA ARG A 605 7.92 4.89 -19.97
C ARG A 605 7.02 5.76 -20.86
N ASN A 606 7.54 6.88 -21.35
CA ASN A 606 6.82 7.75 -22.28
C ASN A 606 6.43 7.01 -23.55
N ALA A 607 7.35 6.26 -24.17
CA ALA A 607 7.09 5.52 -25.40
C ALA A 607 6.00 4.45 -25.21
N LEU A 608 5.93 3.78 -24.07
CA LEU A 608 4.88 2.81 -23.75
C LEU A 608 3.54 3.53 -23.59
N ILE A 609 3.47 4.55 -22.73
CA ILE A 609 2.22 5.27 -22.44
C ILE A 609 1.69 5.99 -23.68
N GLN A 610 2.54 6.56 -24.54
CA GLN A 610 2.09 7.18 -25.80
C GLN A 610 1.33 6.19 -26.72
N ARG A 611 1.72 4.91 -26.72
CA ARG A 611 0.99 3.86 -27.44
C ARG A 611 -0.34 3.51 -26.79
N VAL A 612 -0.37 3.44 -25.47
CA VAL A 612 -1.60 3.19 -24.70
C VAL A 612 -2.62 4.32 -24.94
N VAL A 613 -2.21 5.58 -24.80
CA VAL A 613 -3.11 6.73 -25.00
C VAL A 613 -3.58 6.84 -26.44
N THR A 614 -2.71 6.49 -27.42
CA THR A 614 -3.10 6.41 -28.83
C THR A 614 -4.17 5.34 -29.05
N PHE A 615 -3.98 4.15 -28.46
CA PHE A 615 -4.94 3.07 -28.52
C PHE A 615 -6.27 3.45 -27.86
N PHE A 616 -6.24 4.17 -26.74
CA PHE A 616 -7.46 4.68 -26.09
C PHE A 616 -8.16 5.80 -26.86
N GLY A 617 -7.45 6.42 -27.80
CA GLY A 617 -7.96 7.57 -28.57
C GLY A 617 -7.86 8.88 -27.81
N ILE A 618 -6.96 8.95 -26.83
CA ILE A 618 -6.65 10.20 -26.12
C ILE A 618 -5.78 11.05 -27.05
N PRO A 619 -6.11 12.33 -27.30
CA PRO A 619 -5.32 13.19 -28.17
C PRO A 619 -3.90 13.39 -27.64
N THR A 620 -2.91 13.11 -28.48
CA THR A 620 -1.49 13.22 -28.11
C THR A 620 -0.80 14.49 -28.66
N ASN A 621 -1.40 15.12 -29.64
CA ASN A 621 -0.84 16.29 -30.30
C ASN A 621 -1.77 17.49 -30.21
N ILE A 622 -1.21 18.65 -29.89
CA ILE A 622 -1.80 19.94 -30.28
C ILE A 622 -1.71 19.94 -31.81
N VAL A 623 -2.81 19.75 -32.50
CA VAL A 623 -2.87 20.19 -33.90
C VAL A 623 -2.82 21.71 -33.81
N ARG A 624 -1.60 22.27 -33.86
CA ARG A 624 -1.45 23.66 -34.24
C ARG A 624 -2.02 23.75 -35.65
N THR A 625 -3.25 24.16 -35.73
CA THR A 625 -3.65 24.87 -36.95
C THR A 625 -2.80 26.14 -36.92
N ASP A 626 -1.77 26.21 -37.76
CA ASP A 626 -0.98 27.41 -38.01
C ASP A 626 -1.83 28.52 -38.68
N ALA A 627 -3.10 28.58 -38.30
CA ALA A 627 -3.93 29.72 -38.64
C ALA A 627 -3.39 30.91 -37.81
N PRO A 628 -2.88 31.94 -38.44
CA PRO A 628 -2.39 33.12 -37.75
C PRO A 628 -3.50 33.65 -36.81
N LEU A 629 -3.13 34.01 -35.57
CA LEU A 629 -4.05 34.63 -34.64
C LEU A 629 -4.80 35.76 -35.31
N PRO A 630 -6.11 35.90 -35.08
CA PRO A 630 -6.88 36.95 -35.72
C PRO A 630 -6.27 38.32 -35.43
N ALA A 631 -5.82 39.01 -36.47
CA ALA A 631 -5.27 40.36 -36.33
C ALA A 631 -6.34 41.42 -36.17
N THR A 632 -7.60 41.08 -36.48
CA THR A 632 -8.75 42.04 -36.44
C THR A 632 -10.00 41.33 -35.93
N PHE A 633 -10.83 42.06 -35.22
CA PHE A 633 -12.14 41.61 -34.83
C PHE A 633 -13.03 41.39 -36.07
N SER A 634 -13.62 40.21 -36.21
CA SER A 634 -14.49 39.90 -37.34
C SER A 634 -15.52 38.82 -37.00
N LEU A 635 -16.73 38.99 -37.57
CA LEU A 635 -17.76 37.96 -37.57
C LEU A 635 -17.90 37.41 -39.00
N SER A 636 -17.68 36.11 -39.20
CA SER A 636 -17.85 35.50 -40.52
C SER A 636 -19.32 35.34 -40.88
N GLN A 637 -19.62 35.20 -42.18
CA GLN A 637 -20.94 34.81 -42.61
C GLN A 637 -21.31 33.44 -42.07
N ASN A 638 -22.52 33.30 -41.53
CA ASN A 638 -22.99 32.01 -41.04
C ASN A 638 -23.04 30.90 -42.14
N TYR A 639 -22.79 29.70 -41.75
CA TYR A 639 -22.88 28.55 -42.66
C TYR A 639 -23.60 27.38 -41.97
N PRO A 640 -24.62 26.78 -42.63
CA PRO A 640 -25.22 27.18 -43.92
C PRO A 640 -25.98 28.52 -43.84
N ASN A 641 -26.15 29.21 -44.97
CA ASN A 641 -27.01 30.41 -45.12
C ASN A 641 -27.55 30.45 -46.56
N PRO A 642 -28.82 30.17 -46.85
CA PRO A 642 -29.92 29.95 -45.90
C PRO A 642 -29.71 28.67 -45.05
N PHE A 643 -30.36 28.61 -43.87
CA PHE A 643 -30.21 27.50 -42.91
C PHE A 643 -31.57 26.99 -42.38
N ASN A 644 -31.60 25.74 -41.88
CA ASN A 644 -32.77 25.06 -41.29
C ASN A 644 -32.35 23.96 -40.29
N PRO A 645 -32.72 23.96 -39.02
CA PRO A 645 -33.03 25.19 -38.26
C PRO A 645 -31.75 25.77 -37.62
N SER A 646 -30.58 25.09 -37.78
CA SER A 646 -29.30 25.44 -37.12
C SER A 646 -28.30 26.01 -38.13
N THR A 647 -27.49 26.95 -37.65
CA THR A 647 -26.39 27.53 -38.41
C THR A 647 -25.20 27.82 -37.51
N ARG A 648 -24.02 27.87 -38.08
CA ARG A 648 -22.75 28.13 -37.39
C ARG A 648 -22.24 29.52 -37.69
N LEU A 649 -21.84 30.24 -36.67
CA LEU A 649 -21.23 31.56 -36.72
C LEU A 649 -19.77 31.44 -36.25
N THR A 650 -18.85 32.11 -36.94
CA THR A 650 -17.43 32.17 -36.54
C THR A 650 -17.04 33.58 -36.21
N LEU A 651 -16.51 33.81 -35.02
CA LEU A 651 -16.11 35.08 -34.48
C LEU A 651 -14.61 35.11 -34.21
N ASN A 652 -13.89 36.08 -34.72
CA ASN A 652 -12.47 36.27 -34.47
C ASN A 652 -12.27 37.46 -33.50
N VAL A 653 -11.55 37.20 -32.41
CA VAL A 653 -11.23 38.16 -31.34
C VAL A 653 -9.72 38.41 -31.36
N PRO A 654 -9.23 39.63 -31.61
CA PRO A 654 -7.81 39.91 -31.80
C PRO A 654 -7.00 40.06 -30.50
N PHE A 655 -7.64 40.38 -29.37
CA PHE A 655 -7.06 40.49 -28.03
C PHE A 655 -8.16 40.34 -26.98
N ARG A 656 -7.78 40.05 -25.73
CA ARG A 656 -8.73 39.85 -24.64
C ARG A 656 -9.60 41.08 -24.39
N GLY A 657 -10.92 40.90 -24.28
CA GLY A 657 -11.88 41.95 -23.95
C GLY A 657 -13.34 41.47 -23.95
N PRO A 658 -14.25 42.37 -23.58
CA PRO A 658 -15.67 42.05 -23.58
C PRO A 658 -16.20 41.90 -25.01
N VAL A 659 -16.89 40.80 -25.25
CA VAL A 659 -17.52 40.46 -26.55
C VAL A 659 -18.99 40.16 -26.31
N SER A 660 -19.87 40.63 -27.19
CA SER A 660 -21.25 40.16 -27.25
C SER A 660 -21.61 39.69 -28.66
N LEU A 661 -22.44 38.68 -28.77
CA LEU A 661 -23.05 38.21 -30.02
C LEU A 661 -24.55 38.03 -29.82
N ARG A 662 -25.32 38.84 -30.48
CA ARG A 662 -26.78 38.89 -30.35
C ARG A 662 -27.45 38.77 -31.70
N ILE A 663 -28.66 38.22 -31.73
CA ILE A 663 -29.47 38.06 -32.94
C ILE A 663 -30.67 38.98 -32.85
N PHE A 664 -30.92 39.69 -33.94
CA PHE A 664 -32.04 40.64 -34.09
C PHE A 664 -32.94 40.22 -35.25
N ASP A 665 -34.22 40.52 -35.13
CA ASP A 665 -35.17 40.40 -36.24
C ASP A 665 -35.12 41.65 -37.17
N MET A 666 -35.93 41.66 -38.24
CA MET A 666 -35.99 42.73 -39.18
C MET A 666 -36.51 44.03 -38.58
N LEU A 667 -37.14 44.02 -37.42
CA LEU A 667 -37.65 45.21 -36.72
C LEU A 667 -36.65 45.76 -35.71
N GLY A 668 -35.46 45.13 -35.62
CA GLY A 668 -34.39 45.46 -34.67
C GLY A 668 -34.63 45.01 -33.25
N ARG A 669 -35.56 44.07 -33.03
CA ARG A 669 -35.79 43.48 -31.71
C ARG A 669 -34.79 42.36 -31.50
N GLU A 670 -34.13 42.32 -30.33
CA GLU A 670 -33.29 41.21 -29.94
C GLU A 670 -34.15 39.97 -29.74
N VAL A 671 -33.80 38.89 -30.45
CA VAL A 671 -34.50 37.60 -30.39
C VAL A 671 -33.67 36.51 -29.72
N ALA A 672 -32.36 36.68 -29.67
CA ALA A 672 -31.47 35.78 -28.94
C ALA A 672 -30.18 36.49 -28.51
N ASN A 673 -29.76 36.28 -27.26
CA ASN A 673 -28.41 36.53 -26.80
C ASN A 673 -27.63 35.21 -26.89
N VAL A 674 -26.72 35.14 -27.89
CA VAL A 674 -25.95 33.93 -28.16
C VAL A 674 -24.73 33.86 -27.27
N PHE A 675 -24.17 35.05 -26.95
CA PHE A 675 -23.01 35.16 -26.12
C PHE A 675 -22.83 36.59 -25.59
N ASP A 676 -22.44 36.72 -24.29
CA ASP A 676 -22.09 37.99 -23.66
C ASP A 676 -21.07 37.77 -22.56
N GLY A 677 -19.87 38.34 -22.66
CA GLY A 677 -18.80 38.19 -21.65
C GLY A 677 -17.38 38.38 -22.21
N GLU A 678 -16.37 38.32 -21.34
CA GLU A 678 -14.98 38.44 -21.75
C GLU A 678 -14.52 37.21 -22.56
N ARG A 679 -13.70 37.49 -23.60
CA ARG A 679 -13.02 36.48 -24.42
C ARG A 679 -11.55 36.83 -24.60
N ASP A 680 -10.72 35.78 -24.64
CA ASP A 680 -9.31 35.88 -25.01
C ASP A 680 -9.14 36.02 -26.53
N VAL A 681 -7.91 36.28 -26.98
CA VAL A 681 -7.56 36.25 -28.41
C VAL A 681 -7.85 34.88 -28.99
N GLY A 682 -8.56 34.79 -30.11
CA GLY A 682 -8.88 33.51 -30.74
C GLY A 682 -10.03 33.54 -31.72
N THR A 683 -10.28 32.40 -32.36
CA THR A 683 -11.43 32.17 -33.24
C THR A 683 -12.49 31.35 -32.49
N TYR A 684 -13.69 31.87 -32.36
CA TYR A 684 -14.82 31.27 -31.66
C TYR A 684 -15.85 30.78 -32.65
N VAL A 685 -16.28 29.54 -32.52
CA VAL A 685 -17.35 28.95 -33.33
C VAL A 685 -18.58 28.77 -32.47
N VAL A 686 -19.70 29.31 -32.88
CA VAL A 686 -20.95 29.31 -32.12
C VAL A 686 -22.08 28.79 -32.99
N ASP A 687 -22.80 27.79 -32.53
CA ASP A 687 -23.98 27.27 -33.22
C ASP A 687 -25.24 27.94 -32.69
N TRP A 688 -26.06 28.47 -33.60
CA TRP A 688 -27.37 29.02 -33.30
C TRP A 688 -28.47 28.14 -33.83
N ASN A 689 -29.33 27.66 -32.93
CA ASN A 689 -30.51 26.88 -33.27
C ASN A 689 -31.75 27.77 -33.24
N ALA A 690 -32.34 28.03 -34.41
CA ALA A 690 -33.48 28.87 -34.62
C ALA A 690 -34.80 28.07 -34.71
N SER A 691 -34.91 26.88 -34.14
CA SER A 691 -36.11 26.04 -34.22
C SER A 691 -37.38 26.68 -33.66
N SER A 692 -37.26 27.65 -32.75
CA SER A 692 -38.38 28.38 -32.16
C SER A 692 -38.77 29.66 -32.93
N PHE A 693 -38.04 30.03 -34.00
CA PHE A 693 -38.27 31.27 -34.73
C PHE A 693 -38.87 31.03 -36.11
N PRO A 694 -39.73 31.95 -36.64
CA PRO A 694 -40.31 31.82 -37.96
C PRO A 694 -39.28 32.02 -39.09
N SER A 695 -39.57 31.45 -40.28
CA SER A 695 -38.74 31.68 -41.47
C SER A 695 -38.68 33.21 -41.73
N GLY A 696 -37.48 33.69 -42.06
CA GLY A 696 -37.25 35.12 -42.24
C GLY A 696 -35.80 35.53 -42.23
N ILE A 697 -35.59 36.83 -42.29
CA ILE A 697 -34.26 37.44 -42.21
C ILE A 697 -33.98 37.86 -40.77
N TYR A 698 -32.79 37.50 -40.30
CA TYR A 698 -32.27 37.87 -38.99
C TYR A 698 -30.89 38.51 -39.17
N PHE A 699 -30.42 39.20 -38.16
CA PHE A 699 -29.11 39.85 -38.15
C PHE A 699 -28.34 39.41 -36.90
N ALA A 700 -27.19 38.76 -37.10
CA ALA A 700 -26.22 38.53 -36.04
C ALA A 700 -25.35 39.77 -35.89
N VAL A 701 -25.31 40.34 -34.70
CA VAL A 701 -24.51 41.50 -34.34
C VAL A 701 -23.53 41.13 -33.28
N ALA A 702 -22.23 41.26 -33.59
CA ALA A 702 -21.16 41.07 -32.67
C ALA A 702 -20.49 42.39 -32.32
N ASP A 703 -20.31 42.65 -31.02
CA ASP A 703 -19.64 43.84 -30.49
C ASP A 703 -18.35 43.43 -29.73
N PHE A 704 -17.29 44.22 -29.94
CA PHE A 704 -16.02 44.10 -29.25
C PHE A 704 -15.37 45.46 -29.06
N GLY A 705 -15.36 46.01 -27.86
CA GLY A 705 -14.96 47.40 -27.61
C GLY A 705 -15.79 48.38 -28.42
N GLN A 706 -15.15 49.16 -29.31
CA GLN A 706 -15.81 50.07 -30.23
C GLN A 706 -16.10 49.43 -31.61
N SER A 707 -15.71 48.19 -31.82
CA SER A 707 -15.88 47.48 -33.10
C SER A 707 -17.20 46.74 -33.12
N ARG A 708 -18.00 46.93 -34.17
CA ARG A 708 -19.25 46.22 -34.42
C ARG A 708 -19.23 45.52 -35.77
N GLN A 709 -19.62 44.26 -35.80
CA GLN A 709 -19.77 43.44 -37.01
C GLN A 709 -21.21 42.95 -37.11
N THR A 710 -21.80 43.01 -38.31
CA THR A 710 -23.15 42.51 -38.56
C THR A 710 -23.18 41.54 -39.73
N ARG A 711 -23.93 40.43 -39.60
CA ARG A 711 -24.17 39.46 -40.67
C ARG A 711 -25.64 39.16 -40.82
N LYS A 712 -26.08 39.08 -42.09
CA LYS A 712 -27.46 38.72 -42.45
C LYS A 712 -27.59 37.19 -42.42
N LEU A 713 -28.58 36.70 -41.72
CA LEU A 713 -28.95 35.29 -41.60
C LEU A 713 -30.31 35.06 -42.27
N MET A 714 -30.44 33.98 -43.05
CA MET A 714 -31.70 33.62 -43.70
C MET A 714 -32.16 32.26 -43.20
N LEU A 715 -33.19 32.24 -42.38
CA LEU A 715 -33.86 31.02 -41.90
C LEU A 715 -34.95 30.62 -42.90
N LEU A 716 -34.85 29.41 -43.42
CA LEU A 716 -35.87 28.77 -44.25
C LEU A 716 -36.36 27.50 -43.56
N ARG A 717 -37.61 27.38 -43.32
CA ARG A 717 -38.27 26.15 -42.85
C ARG A 717 -38.92 25.43 -44.00
#